data_96637ff493cd8b768af0764849523e82
#
_entry.id   96637ff493cd8b768af0764849523e82
#
_cell.length_a   1.000
_cell.length_b   1.000
_cell.length_c   1.000
_cell.angle_alpha   90.00
_cell.angle_beta   90.00
_cell.angle_gamma   90.00
#
_symmetry.space_group_name_H-M   'P 1'
#
loop_
_entity.id
_entity.type
_entity.pdbx_description
1 polymer ?
#
loop_
_entity_poly.entity_id
_entity_poly.type
_entity_poly.pdbx_seq_one_letter_code
_entity_poly.pdbx_strand_id
1 'polypeptide(L)'
;MSFRRLSVIAIIIAGLHAAGLAVLISGKPANIDPQATGSIAMDGEDEDTIPPLLDRALAALDEGDSGTVRRLQRVLDHDDLDSSILAWAIAHAGNGIADAEEIAATMKRLDGWPNMTRLRANYEAALARERLDPSALVKAYSARAPQTFTGAVSLARAWQRLDRPEWARNVLAPWWHKEPLAGSTELKILAEFSRILTKEDHAKRFLAMMYRERIRSAERIADLAGMEKYLDPWATAIRKQSGALKVLDKADPSFKETPHHLFARIKWLRQKEHDGEAAKLLLQSPINEADLVDPDEWWVERRIVSRDAFERGDPETAYKIAAMQRGGSTQTQVESAFHAGWYALRGLKDGEKAIAHFARIEDVANGPISRARGAYWLGRAHEATGSAEADKHYERAASYPMTFYGQLARQRLGLPLDGLKRPSVSRQDADRFRENDAVAAMHRLEEIGQTARAKQMALGLGWSLDETPEITQLVAHWERKEDRYIALRIAKAAEWRGVETGALTHPIGAIPASAEIEPGERPLAYAIARQESEFNVAARSRANALGLMQLLPGTAKEVAAQTGLAYQPARLDSDGGYNATLGTAYLNAQLDRFDGSYILTFIGYNAGPSRALQWIERFGDPRGKPLDEVIDWVEQIPFTETRNYVQRVMENLQVYKARLGEKPDIAHDLRFGAKS
;
A
#
# COMPACT_ATOMS: atom_id res chain seq x y z
N MET A 1 -32.36 4.65 -28.61
CA MET A 1 -33.23 4.57 -27.41
C MET A 1 -32.33 4.68 -26.17
N SER A 2 -32.62 5.68 -25.39
CA SER A 2 -31.82 6.17 -24.27
C SER A 2 -31.82 5.19 -23.09
N PHE A 3 -30.68 4.71 -22.64
CA PHE A 3 -30.49 4.13 -21.33
C PHE A 3 -29.90 5.18 -20.39
N ARG A 4 -30.76 5.86 -19.68
CA ARG A 4 -30.43 6.77 -18.60
C ARG A 4 -30.37 6.02 -17.26
N ARG A 5 -29.29 6.28 -16.53
CA ARG A 5 -29.11 6.27 -15.08
C ARG A 5 -29.18 4.92 -14.34
N LEU A 6 -28.02 4.41 -14.05
CA LEU A 6 -27.73 3.81 -12.74
C LEU A 6 -26.38 4.35 -12.29
N SER A 7 -26.44 5.25 -11.33
CA SER A 7 -25.25 5.73 -10.61
C SER A 7 -24.67 4.56 -9.81
N VAL A 8 -23.64 3.94 -10.32
CA VAL A 8 -22.87 2.93 -9.59
C VAL A 8 -21.86 3.66 -8.73
N ILE A 9 -22.03 3.52 -7.43
CA ILE A 9 -21.03 3.87 -6.43
C ILE A 9 -19.73 3.15 -6.82
N ALA A 10 -18.75 3.90 -7.32
CA ALA A 10 -17.42 3.40 -7.52
C ALA A 10 -16.84 3.10 -6.14
N ILE A 11 -16.70 1.82 -5.81
CA ILE A 11 -15.98 1.35 -4.62
C ILE A 11 -14.51 1.62 -4.90
N ILE A 12 -14.01 2.73 -4.36
CA ILE A 12 -12.58 3.04 -4.34
C ILE A 12 -11.98 2.23 -3.19
N ILE A 13 -11.52 1.03 -3.49
CA ILE A 13 -10.52 0.35 -2.67
C ILE A 13 -9.16 0.91 -3.11
N ALA A 14 -8.85 2.08 -2.61
CA ALA A 14 -7.57 2.72 -2.89
C ALA A 14 -6.45 1.98 -2.15
N GLY A 15 -5.52 1.52 -2.94
CA GLY A 15 -4.17 1.05 -2.65
C GLY A 15 -3.68 0.91 -1.21
N LEU A 16 -3.65 -0.32 -0.74
CA LEU A 16 -2.90 -0.74 0.44
C LEU A 16 -1.47 -1.18 0.06
N HIS A 17 -0.69 -0.32 -0.62
CA HIS A 17 0.70 -0.65 -0.92
C HIS A 17 1.73 0.45 -0.63
N ALA A 18 1.34 1.57 0.00
CA ALA A 18 2.30 2.60 0.40
C ALA A 18 1.97 3.35 1.69
N ALA A 19 1.05 2.86 2.53
CA ALA A 19 0.70 3.51 3.79
C ALA A 19 0.41 2.47 4.89
N GLY A 20 1.31 1.54 5.07
CA GLY A 20 1.21 0.46 6.05
C GLY A 20 1.64 0.84 7.47
N LEU A 21 1.47 2.08 7.94
CA LEU A 21 1.84 2.38 9.34
C LEU A 21 1.00 3.45 10.04
N ALA A 22 -0.20 3.75 9.63
CA ALA A 22 -0.95 4.82 10.29
C ALA A 22 -2.46 4.58 10.45
N VAL A 23 -2.95 3.36 10.57
CA VAL A 23 -4.34 3.12 11.02
C VAL A 23 -4.42 1.85 11.85
N LEU A 24 -4.06 1.95 13.10
CA LEU A 24 -4.57 1.10 14.19
C LEU A 24 -4.47 1.95 15.44
N ILE A 25 -5.57 2.45 15.91
CA ILE A 25 -6.01 2.80 17.26
C ILE A 25 -7.02 3.94 17.16
N SER A 26 -8.28 3.61 16.94
CA SER A 26 -9.43 4.29 17.54
C SER A 26 -10.65 3.37 17.46
N GLY A 27 -10.61 2.27 18.20
CA GLY A 27 -11.78 1.49 18.55
C GLY A 27 -12.06 1.73 20.02
N LYS A 28 -13.11 2.47 20.35
CA LYS A 28 -13.67 2.47 21.71
C LYS A 28 -14.13 1.04 22.02
N PRO A 29 -13.90 0.50 23.24
CA PRO A 29 -14.43 -0.79 23.62
C PRO A 29 -15.97 -0.71 23.66
N ALA A 30 -16.61 -1.70 23.03
CA ALA A 30 -18.05 -1.89 23.15
C ALA A 30 -18.37 -2.27 24.60
N ASN A 31 -19.35 -1.58 25.19
CA ASN A 31 -19.97 -1.96 26.45
C ASN A 31 -20.55 -3.38 26.32
N ILE A 32 -20.02 -4.31 27.06
CA ILE A 32 -20.62 -5.64 27.27
C ILE A 32 -21.47 -5.53 28.53
N ASP A 33 -22.75 -5.80 28.36
CA ASP A 33 -23.76 -5.87 29.43
C ASP A 33 -23.43 -7.00 30.41
N PRO A 34 -23.34 -6.78 31.75
CA PRO A 34 -22.93 -7.77 32.71
C PRO A 34 -24.11 -8.56 33.30
N GLN A 35 -25.05 -9.06 32.49
CA GLN A 35 -26.10 -9.93 32.98
C GLN A 35 -26.30 -11.16 32.10
N ALA A 36 -25.44 -12.17 32.29
CA ALA A 36 -25.74 -13.56 32.00
C ALA A 36 -24.92 -14.43 32.98
N THR A 37 -25.35 -14.50 34.22
CA THR A 37 -24.82 -15.43 35.20
C THR A 37 -25.54 -16.77 35.07
N GLY A 38 -24.85 -17.73 34.46
CA GLY A 38 -25.14 -19.17 34.65
C GLY A 38 -24.00 -19.80 35.44
N SER A 39 -24.22 -20.02 36.72
CA SER A 39 -23.26 -20.64 37.63
C SER A 39 -22.99 -22.09 37.26
N ILE A 40 -21.71 -22.44 37.02
CA ILE A 40 -21.19 -23.76 37.20
C ILE A 40 -20.11 -23.65 38.26
N ALA A 41 -20.40 -24.23 39.44
CA ALA A 41 -19.41 -24.37 40.50
C ALA A 41 -18.32 -25.35 40.03
N MET A 42 -17.07 -24.88 40.03
CA MET A 42 -15.90 -25.77 40.11
C MET A 42 -15.07 -25.31 41.31
N ASP A 43 -15.06 -26.19 42.32
CA ASP A 43 -14.12 -26.09 43.42
C ASP A 43 -12.70 -26.25 42.89
N GLY A 44 -11.89 -25.23 43.11
CA GLY A 44 -10.46 -25.19 42.87
C GLY A 44 -9.98 -23.83 43.36
N GLU A 45 -9.44 -23.78 44.56
CA GLU A 45 -8.71 -22.63 45.09
C GLU A 45 -7.52 -22.37 44.14
N ASP A 46 -7.71 -21.50 43.13
CA ASP A 46 -6.62 -20.89 42.42
C ASP A 46 -5.98 -19.84 43.37
N GLU A 47 -4.74 -20.15 43.82
CA GLU A 47 -3.84 -19.14 44.36
C GLU A 47 -3.87 -17.95 43.40
N ASP A 48 -4.33 -16.77 43.89
CA ASP A 48 -4.25 -15.48 43.20
C ASP A 48 -2.77 -15.19 42.88
N THR A 49 -2.30 -15.74 41.75
CA THR A 49 -0.95 -15.48 41.29
C THR A 49 -0.87 -14.00 40.86
N ILE A 50 -0.16 -13.22 41.67
CA ILE A 50 0.08 -11.81 41.38
C ILE A 50 0.72 -11.73 39.98
N PRO A 51 0.11 -11.02 39.00
CA PRO A 51 0.67 -10.90 37.65
C PRO A 51 2.12 -10.40 37.69
N PRO A 52 2.98 -10.84 36.77
CA PRO A 52 4.37 -10.39 36.70
C PRO A 52 4.49 -8.86 36.70
N LEU A 53 5.55 -8.33 37.30
CA LEU A 53 5.78 -6.87 37.39
C LEU A 53 5.68 -6.18 36.04
N LEU A 54 6.23 -6.77 34.99
CA LEU A 54 6.16 -6.27 33.62
C LEU A 54 4.72 -6.18 33.12
N ASP A 55 3.89 -7.22 33.33
CA ASP A 55 2.49 -7.23 32.87
C ASP A 55 1.69 -6.11 33.56
N ARG A 56 1.86 -5.95 34.87
CA ARG A 56 1.24 -4.87 35.65
C ARG A 56 1.68 -3.49 35.18
N ALA A 57 2.96 -3.33 34.79
CA ALA A 57 3.49 -2.07 34.29
C ALA A 57 2.93 -1.74 32.89
N LEU A 58 2.78 -2.77 32.04
CA LEU A 58 2.21 -2.61 30.70
C LEU A 58 0.70 -2.32 30.75
N ALA A 59 -0.04 -2.95 31.68
CA ALA A 59 -1.45 -2.64 31.92
C ALA A 59 -1.62 -1.20 32.40
N ALA A 60 -0.83 -0.73 33.38
CA ALA A 60 -0.83 0.66 33.83
C ALA A 60 -0.47 1.65 32.70
N LEU A 61 0.42 1.24 31.78
CA LEU A 61 0.76 2.03 30.59
C LEU A 61 -0.44 2.20 29.65
N ASP A 62 -1.24 1.17 29.44
CA ASP A 62 -2.46 1.21 28.63
C ASP A 62 -3.56 2.06 29.25
N GLU A 63 -3.66 2.05 30.58
CA GLU A 63 -4.58 2.90 31.36
C GLU A 63 -4.11 4.35 31.46
N GLY A 64 -2.86 4.64 31.08
CA GLY A 64 -2.25 5.96 31.20
C GLY A 64 -1.85 6.34 32.64
N ASP A 65 -1.79 5.36 33.55
CA ASP A 65 -1.33 5.58 34.95
C ASP A 65 0.19 5.68 35.01
N SER A 66 0.67 6.90 34.71
CA SER A 66 2.10 7.21 34.77
C SER A 66 2.73 6.98 36.14
N GLY A 67 1.98 7.15 37.21
CA GLY A 67 2.47 6.95 38.58
C GLY A 67 2.83 5.52 38.86
N THR A 68 1.95 4.58 38.49
CA THR A 68 2.19 3.15 38.64
C THR A 68 3.29 2.68 37.70
N VAL A 69 3.28 3.13 36.43
CA VAL A 69 4.37 2.82 35.47
C VAL A 69 5.73 3.20 36.05
N ARG A 70 5.87 4.42 36.58
CA ARG A 70 7.14 4.91 37.15
C ARG A 70 7.55 4.16 38.43
N ARG A 71 6.60 3.75 39.28
CA ARG A 71 6.93 2.93 40.46
C ARG A 71 7.47 1.57 40.06
N LEU A 72 6.81 0.90 39.12
CA LEU A 72 7.20 -0.44 38.68
C LEU A 72 8.48 -0.43 37.86
N GLN A 73 8.71 0.60 37.04
CA GLN A 73 9.97 0.82 36.30
C GLN A 73 11.21 0.88 37.22
N ARG A 74 11.06 1.48 38.44
CA ARG A 74 12.15 1.57 39.42
C ARG A 74 12.43 0.26 40.16
N VAL A 75 11.49 -0.69 40.13
CA VAL A 75 11.65 -1.99 40.78
C VAL A 75 12.27 -3.01 39.84
N LEU A 76 12.11 -2.83 38.54
CA LEU A 76 12.75 -3.69 37.51
C LEU A 76 14.24 -3.37 37.44
N ASP A 77 15.08 -4.41 37.39
CA ASP A 77 16.51 -4.24 37.21
C ASP A 77 16.82 -3.61 35.85
N HIS A 78 17.75 -2.67 35.82
CA HIS A 78 18.07 -1.92 34.59
C HIS A 78 18.67 -2.79 33.48
N ASP A 79 19.32 -3.86 33.81
CA ASP A 79 19.97 -4.78 32.87
C ASP A 79 19.09 -5.98 32.47
N ASP A 80 17.88 -6.05 33.01
CA ASP A 80 16.93 -7.11 32.70
C ASP A 80 16.15 -6.87 31.41
N LEU A 81 15.75 -7.97 30.74
CA LEU A 81 14.92 -7.97 29.55
C LEU A 81 13.57 -7.28 29.79
N ASP A 82 12.95 -7.51 30.96
CA ASP A 82 11.67 -6.92 31.33
C ASP A 82 11.76 -5.39 31.41
N SER A 83 12.89 -4.84 31.92
CA SER A 83 13.17 -3.40 31.89
C SER A 83 13.33 -2.85 30.47
N SER A 84 13.98 -3.60 29.59
CA SER A 84 14.16 -3.24 28.18
C SER A 84 12.82 -3.22 27.43
N ILE A 85 11.96 -4.22 27.68
CA ILE A 85 10.60 -4.29 27.09
C ILE A 85 9.75 -3.10 27.59
N LEU A 86 9.76 -2.81 28.88
CA LEU A 86 9.01 -1.69 29.43
C LEU A 86 9.48 -0.35 28.88
N ALA A 87 10.79 -0.13 28.81
CA ALA A 87 11.35 1.09 28.22
C ALA A 87 10.95 1.26 26.75
N TRP A 88 11.05 0.17 25.95
CA TRP A 88 10.57 0.17 24.57
C TRP A 88 9.08 0.49 24.47
N ALA A 89 8.25 -0.12 25.32
CA ALA A 89 6.81 0.09 25.32
C ALA A 89 6.43 1.55 25.67
N ILE A 90 7.07 2.13 26.69
CA ILE A 90 6.88 3.53 27.10
C ILE A 90 7.29 4.48 25.97
N ALA A 91 8.48 4.29 25.39
CA ALA A 91 8.97 5.10 24.28
C ALA A 91 8.09 4.97 23.03
N HIS A 92 7.58 3.75 22.77
CA HIS A 92 6.70 3.44 21.65
C HIS A 92 5.29 4.03 21.81
N ALA A 93 4.75 4.05 23.04
CA ALA A 93 3.40 4.57 23.31
C ALA A 93 3.27 6.06 22.94
N GLY A 94 4.29 6.88 23.18
CA GLY A 94 4.31 8.29 22.82
C GLY A 94 3.25 9.14 23.54
N ASN A 95 2.73 8.66 24.67
CA ASN A 95 1.65 9.25 25.45
C ASN A 95 2.10 10.35 26.43
N GLY A 96 3.40 10.70 26.42
CA GLY A 96 3.99 11.74 27.25
C GLY A 96 4.51 11.26 28.61
N ILE A 97 4.50 9.96 28.88
CA ILE A 97 5.10 9.40 30.10
C ILE A 97 6.64 9.55 30.05
N ALA A 98 7.25 9.21 28.90
CA ALA A 98 8.67 9.45 28.69
C ALA A 98 8.95 10.87 28.18
N ASP A 99 10.00 11.49 28.67
CA ASP A 99 10.59 12.69 28.11
C ASP A 99 11.55 12.39 26.95
N ALA A 100 12.07 13.41 26.28
CA ALA A 100 12.93 13.24 25.13
C ALA A 100 14.26 12.56 25.48
N GLU A 101 14.84 12.86 26.65
CA GLU A 101 16.09 12.27 27.10
C GLU A 101 15.94 10.76 27.32
N GLU A 102 14.87 10.35 27.97
CA GLU A 102 14.54 8.93 28.22
C GLU A 102 14.28 8.17 26.91
N ILE A 103 13.53 8.76 25.97
CA ILE A 103 13.32 8.13 24.65
C ILE A 103 14.66 8.01 23.90
N ALA A 104 15.51 9.04 23.94
CA ALA A 104 16.81 9.00 23.29
C ALA A 104 17.74 7.94 23.92
N ALA A 105 17.75 7.85 25.24
CA ALA A 105 18.51 6.82 25.97
C ALA A 105 18.00 5.40 25.61
N THR A 106 16.67 5.23 25.55
CA THR A 106 16.03 3.96 25.12
C THR A 106 16.43 3.60 23.70
N MET A 107 16.35 4.52 22.74
CA MET A 107 16.75 4.29 21.37
C MET A 107 18.22 3.88 21.24
N LYS A 108 19.10 4.47 22.04
CA LYS A 108 20.53 4.13 22.06
C LYS A 108 20.77 2.76 22.67
N ARG A 109 20.11 2.44 23.79
CA ARG A 109 20.24 1.15 24.50
C ARG A 109 19.71 -0.01 23.67
N LEU A 110 18.60 0.21 22.96
CA LEU A 110 17.88 -0.80 22.18
C LEU A 110 18.15 -0.66 20.67
N ASP A 111 19.39 -0.28 20.32
CA ASP A 111 19.78 -0.20 18.90
C ASP A 111 19.57 -1.56 18.22
N GLY A 112 18.98 -1.55 17.02
CA GLY A 112 18.58 -2.78 16.32
C GLY A 112 17.20 -3.35 16.71
N TRP A 113 16.56 -2.84 17.76
CA TRP A 113 15.20 -3.23 18.08
C TRP A 113 14.20 -2.68 17.04
N PRO A 114 13.05 -3.35 16.87
CA PRO A 114 12.07 -2.93 15.86
C PRO A 114 11.36 -1.62 16.21
N ASN A 115 10.78 -1.00 15.18
CA ASN A 115 9.96 0.23 15.30
C ASN A 115 10.73 1.51 15.70
N MET A 116 12.05 1.57 15.49
CA MET A 116 12.87 2.76 15.79
C MET A 116 12.38 4.05 15.13
N THR A 117 11.77 3.97 13.95
CA THR A 117 11.13 5.12 13.29
C THR A 117 9.98 5.69 14.13
N ARG A 118 9.19 4.84 14.79
CA ARG A 118 8.12 5.27 15.69
C ARG A 118 8.68 5.91 16.96
N LEU A 119 9.72 5.32 17.54
CA LEU A 119 10.40 5.90 18.71
C LEU A 119 10.97 7.28 18.34
N ARG A 120 11.57 7.43 17.16
CA ARG A 120 12.08 8.71 16.67
C ARG A 120 10.96 9.76 16.55
N ALA A 121 9.82 9.39 15.98
CA ALA A 121 8.68 10.30 15.89
C ALA A 121 8.18 10.74 17.29
N ASN A 122 8.15 9.81 18.25
CA ASN A 122 7.77 10.11 19.63
C ASN A 122 8.81 10.98 20.35
N TYR A 123 10.09 10.75 20.08
CA TYR A 123 11.20 11.62 20.53
C TYR A 123 10.99 13.07 20.05
N GLU A 124 10.72 13.26 18.76
CA GLU A 124 10.46 14.59 18.21
C GLU A 124 9.20 15.24 18.78
N ALA A 125 8.17 14.44 19.04
CA ALA A 125 6.97 14.90 19.73
C ALA A 125 7.24 15.27 21.20
N ALA A 126 8.13 14.56 21.90
CA ALA A 126 8.56 14.89 23.26
C ALA A 126 9.34 16.21 23.27
N LEU A 127 10.36 16.37 22.39
CA LEU A 127 11.08 17.64 22.22
C LEU A 127 10.15 18.83 21.96
N ALA A 128 9.07 18.62 21.19
CA ALA A 128 8.11 19.69 20.91
C ALA A 128 7.23 20.07 22.11
N ARG A 129 7.01 19.15 23.06
CA ARG A 129 6.24 19.40 24.31
C ARG A 129 7.08 20.04 25.40
N GLU A 130 8.37 19.71 25.43
CA GLU A 130 9.29 20.20 26.43
C GLU A 130 9.66 21.67 26.19
N ARG A 131 9.82 22.42 27.27
CA ARG A 131 10.24 23.82 27.20
C ARG A 131 11.75 23.94 27.26
N LEU A 132 12.43 23.27 26.30
CA LEU A 132 13.88 23.31 26.21
C LEU A 132 14.38 24.70 25.81
N ASP A 133 15.61 25.01 26.25
CA ASP A 133 16.36 26.12 25.68
C ASP A 133 16.52 25.97 24.18
N PRO A 134 16.36 27.04 23.37
CA PRO A 134 16.45 26.96 21.92
C PRO A 134 17.77 26.32 21.43
N SER A 135 18.90 26.64 22.09
CA SER A 135 20.21 26.07 21.69
C SER A 135 20.30 24.57 21.98
N ALA A 136 19.70 24.12 23.12
CA ALA A 136 19.60 22.70 23.45
C ALA A 136 18.73 21.95 22.42
N LEU A 137 17.61 22.54 22.00
CA LEU A 137 16.75 21.95 20.99
C LEU A 137 17.45 21.84 19.62
N VAL A 138 18.16 22.87 19.20
CA VAL A 138 19.00 22.84 17.99
C VAL A 138 20.03 21.74 18.07
N LYS A 139 20.71 21.59 19.22
CA LYS A 139 21.69 20.52 19.46
C LYS A 139 21.06 19.14 19.35
N ALA A 140 19.82 18.94 19.81
CA ALA A 140 19.12 17.65 19.70
C ALA A 140 18.90 17.19 18.24
N TYR A 141 18.81 18.13 17.31
CA TYR A 141 18.67 17.85 15.88
C TYR A 141 19.99 17.93 15.08
N SER A 142 21.14 18.20 15.74
CA SER A 142 22.43 18.40 15.04
C SER A 142 22.90 17.16 14.27
N ALA A 143 22.67 15.97 14.81
CA ALA A 143 23.08 14.71 14.18
C ALA A 143 22.08 14.23 13.09
N ARG A 144 20.83 14.66 13.16
CA ARG A 144 19.78 14.19 12.23
C ARG A 144 18.66 15.21 12.13
N ALA A 145 18.31 15.59 10.89
CA ALA A 145 17.20 16.48 10.61
C ALA A 145 15.86 15.91 11.10
N PRO A 146 14.83 16.76 11.34
CA PRO A 146 13.51 16.32 11.71
C PRO A 146 12.92 15.35 10.68
N GLN A 147 12.27 14.31 11.18
CA GLN A 147 11.57 13.31 10.36
C GLN A 147 10.05 13.44 10.43
N THR A 148 9.57 14.39 11.22
CA THR A 148 8.15 14.70 11.37
C THR A 148 7.88 16.19 11.19
N PHE A 149 6.65 16.52 10.76
CA PHE A 149 6.22 17.91 10.70
C PHE A 149 6.30 18.59 12.09
N THR A 150 5.93 17.88 13.15
CA THR A 150 6.01 18.37 14.53
C THR A 150 7.46 18.71 14.91
N GLY A 151 8.40 17.85 14.60
CA GLY A 151 9.82 18.10 14.82
C GLY A 151 10.34 19.29 14.02
N ALA A 152 9.95 19.41 12.75
CA ALA A 152 10.31 20.54 11.90
C ALA A 152 9.80 21.87 12.45
N VAL A 153 8.53 21.92 12.89
CA VAL A 153 7.94 23.10 13.54
C VAL A 153 8.67 23.45 14.83
N SER A 154 8.99 22.44 15.66
CA SER A 154 9.72 22.63 16.91
C SER A 154 11.11 23.23 16.68
N LEU A 155 11.87 22.68 15.74
CA LEU A 155 13.19 23.19 15.40
C LEU A 155 13.12 24.59 14.75
N ALA A 156 12.14 24.86 13.91
CA ALA A 156 11.93 26.18 13.32
C ALA A 156 11.65 27.24 14.40
N ARG A 157 10.87 26.90 15.45
CA ARG A 157 10.65 27.77 16.63
C ARG A 157 11.94 28.08 17.38
N ALA A 158 12.81 27.07 17.56
CA ALA A 158 14.09 27.27 18.19
C ALA A 158 14.97 28.24 17.41
N TRP A 159 15.08 28.07 16.09
CA TRP A 159 15.82 28.98 15.24
C TRP A 159 15.24 30.40 15.23
N GLN A 160 13.92 30.53 15.24
CA GLN A 160 13.26 31.84 15.34
C GLN A 160 13.58 32.56 16.64
N ARG A 161 13.60 31.83 17.79
CA ARG A 161 13.98 32.40 19.10
C ARG A 161 15.45 32.77 19.21
N LEU A 162 16.31 32.14 18.42
CA LEU A 162 17.73 32.45 18.31
C LEU A 162 18.01 33.58 17.30
N ASP A 163 16.95 34.21 16.77
CA ASP A 163 17.05 35.24 15.73
C ASP A 163 17.80 34.77 14.46
N ARG A 164 17.42 33.59 14.02
CA ARG A 164 17.94 32.94 12.81
C ARG A 164 16.76 32.57 11.85
N PRO A 165 16.09 33.59 11.26
CA PRO A 165 14.88 33.36 10.45
C PRO A 165 15.13 32.51 9.19
N GLU A 166 16.29 32.62 8.58
CA GLU A 166 16.65 31.79 7.42
C GLU A 166 16.76 30.31 7.76
N TRP A 167 17.34 29.96 8.90
CA TRP A 167 17.43 28.58 9.36
C TRP A 167 16.04 28.03 9.70
N ALA A 168 15.19 28.84 10.35
CA ALA A 168 13.80 28.50 10.62
C ALA A 168 13.04 28.19 9.33
N ARG A 169 13.19 29.04 8.30
CA ARG A 169 12.56 28.86 6.99
C ARG A 169 13.09 27.59 6.31
N ASN A 170 14.40 27.37 6.28
CA ASN A 170 15.00 26.20 5.62
C ASN A 170 14.49 24.88 6.20
N VAL A 171 14.18 24.83 7.48
CA VAL A 171 13.62 23.64 8.14
C VAL A 171 12.11 23.51 7.87
N LEU A 172 11.35 24.60 7.94
CA LEU A 172 9.88 24.57 7.89
C LEU A 172 9.32 24.54 6.48
N ALA A 173 9.90 25.32 5.54
CA ALA A 173 9.33 25.51 4.21
C ALA A 173 9.14 24.24 3.40
N PRO A 174 10.06 23.25 3.37
CA PRO A 174 9.84 21.99 2.64
C PRO A 174 8.60 21.21 3.10
N TRP A 175 8.30 21.26 4.39
CA TRP A 175 7.09 20.65 4.96
C TRP A 175 5.84 21.48 4.66
N TRP A 176 5.94 22.80 4.85
CA TRP A 176 4.85 23.72 4.54
C TRP A 176 4.37 23.58 3.09
N HIS A 177 5.28 23.43 2.14
CA HIS A 177 4.92 23.30 0.73
C HIS A 177 4.02 22.10 0.46
N LYS A 178 4.27 20.94 1.11
CA LYS A 178 3.70 19.66 0.69
C LYS A 178 2.75 19.00 1.70
N GLU A 179 2.89 19.33 3.00
CA GLU A 179 2.17 18.60 4.04
C GLU A 179 0.66 18.91 4.03
N PRO A 180 -0.20 17.88 3.96
CA PRO A 180 -1.65 18.06 3.99
C PRO A 180 -2.14 18.28 5.44
N LEU A 181 -2.11 19.51 5.89
CA LEU A 181 -2.46 19.89 7.25
C LEU A 181 -3.97 20.03 7.47
N ALA A 182 -4.41 19.88 8.72
CA ALA A 182 -5.73 20.32 9.17
C ALA A 182 -5.81 21.86 9.19
N GLY A 183 -6.97 22.42 8.92
CA GLY A 183 -7.14 23.88 8.83
C GLY A 183 -6.73 24.63 10.11
N SER A 184 -7.01 24.07 11.29
CA SER A 184 -6.56 24.66 12.56
C SER A 184 -5.04 24.68 12.71
N THR A 185 -4.35 23.67 12.22
CA THR A 185 -2.88 23.62 12.19
C THR A 185 -2.31 24.62 11.20
N GLU A 186 -2.90 24.72 9.99
CA GLU A 186 -2.50 25.75 9.01
C GLU A 186 -2.58 27.16 9.57
N LEU A 187 -3.70 27.51 10.24
CA LEU A 187 -3.87 28.82 10.85
C LEU A 187 -2.85 29.10 11.95
N LYS A 188 -2.50 28.11 12.76
CA LYS A 188 -1.43 28.24 13.79
C LYS A 188 -0.07 28.53 13.14
N ILE A 189 0.29 27.79 12.09
CA ILE A 189 1.55 28.00 11.37
C ILE A 189 1.58 29.39 10.71
N LEU A 190 0.49 29.80 10.07
CA LEU A 190 0.40 31.14 9.45
C LEU A 190 0.55 32.26 10.48
N ALA A 191 -0.07 32.13 11.65
CA ALA A 191 0.06 33.15 12.71
C ALA A 191 1.49 33.18 13.29
N GLU A 192 2.09 32.04 13.53
CA GLU A 192 3.38 31.92 14.22
C GLU A 192 4.56 32.27 13.32
N PHE A 193 4.52 31.83 12.05
CA PHE A 193 5.65 31.95 11.12
C PHE A 193 5.40 32.96 9.99
N SER A 194 4.49 33.92 10.21
CA SER A 194 4.14 34.96 9.23
C SER A 194 5.33 35.79 8.73
N ARG A 195 6.38 35.94 9.54
CA ARG A 195 7.61 36.65 9.19
C ARG A 195 8.71 35.75 8.63
N ILE A 196 8.51 34.45 8.66
CA ILE A 196 9.48 33.42 8.24
C ILE A 196 9.13 32.89 6.86
N LEU A 197 7.86 32.51 6.65
CA LEU A 197 7.37 32.00 5.36
C LEU A 197 7.17 33.15 4.39
N THR A 198 7.75 33.02 3.22
CA THR A 198 7.71 34.05 2.17
C THR A 198 6.49 33.88 1.26
N LYS A 199 6.21 34.90 0.46
CA LYS A 199 5.20 34.83 -0.60
C LYS A 199 5.43 33.62 -1.53
N GLU A 200 6.68 33.33 -1.85
CA GLU A 200 7.05 32.17 -2.68
C GLU A 200 6.71 30.83 -1.98
N ASP A 201 6.93 30.72 -0.65
CA ASP A 201 6.57 29.52 0.10
C ASP A 201 5.05 29.31 0.11
N HIS A 202 4.28 30.39 0.22
CA HIS A 202 2.83 30.32 0.11
C HIS A 202 2.37 29.97 -1.31
N ALA A 203 3.04 30.48 -2.34
CA ALA A 203 2.75 30.14 -3.73
C ALA A 203 2.99 28.65 -4.02
N LYS A 204 4.12 28.11 -3.58
CA LYS A 204 4.41 26.67 -3.69
C LYS A 204 3.35 25.81 -2.99
N ARG A 205 2.94 26.20 -1.78
CA ARG A 205 1.85 25.51 -1.08
C ARG A 205 0.53 25.63 -1.80
N PHE A 206 0.15 26.82 -2.26
CA PHE A 206 -1.09 27.05 -3.00
C PHE A 206 -1.19 26.08 -4.18
N LEU A 207 -0.16 26.04 -5.01
CA LEU A 207 -0.11 25.16 -6.17
C LEU A 207 -0.21 23.68 -5.75
N ALA A 208 0.57 23.22 -4.78
CA ALA A 208 0.51 21.85 -4.30
C ALA A 208 -0.87 21.47 -3.77
N MET A 209 -1.55 22.37 -3.07
CA MET A 209 -2.91 22.13 -2.57
C MET A 209 -3.95 22.11 -3.70
N MET A 210 -3.82 22.96 -4.71
CA MET A 210 -4.72 22.97 -5.86
C MET A 210 -4.58 21.71 -6.74
N TYR A 211 -3.35 21.26 -7.02
CA TYR A 211 -3.12 19.99 -7.71
C TYR A 211 -3.78 18.80 -6.99
N ARG A 212 -3.73 18.78 -5.65
CA ARG A 212 -4.33 17.73 -4.80
C ARG A 212 -5.80 17.98 -4.45
N GLU A 213 -6.46 18.90 -5.14
CA GLU A 213 -7.89 19.23 -4.96
C GLU A 213 -8.25 19.70 -3.52
N ARG A 214 -7.25 20.17 -2.75
CA ARG A 214 -7.45 20.69 -1.38
C ARG A 214 -7.80 22.19 -1.42
N ILE A 215 -8.90 22.52 -2.08
CA ILE A 215 -9.33 23.90 -2.36
C ILE A 215 -9.37 24.76 -1.10
N ARG A 216 -9.90 24.24 0.03
CA ARG A 216 -9.98 25.01 1.28
C ARG A 216 -8.61 25.35 1.87
N SER A 217 -7.60 24.52 1.67
CA SER A 217 -6.21 24.83 2.07
C SER A 217 -5.59 25.91 1.18
N ALA A 218 -5.82 25.83 -0.13
CA ALA A 218 -5.37 26.85 -1.09
C ALA A 218 -6.05 28.20 -0.84
N GLU A 219 -7.36 28.21 -0.57
CA GLU A 219 -8.17 29.40 -0.30
C GLU A 219 -7.62 30.21 0.89
N ARG A 220 -7.17 29.55 1.98
CA ARG A 220 -6.61 30.22 3.17
C ARG A 220 -5.31 30.97 2.93
N ILE A 221 -4.60 30.65 1.86
CA ILE A 221 -3.27 31.22 1.55
C ILE A 221 -3.21 31.93 0.19
N ALA A 222 -4.32 32.01 -0.53
CA ALA A 222 -4.36 32.59 -1.87
C ALA A 222 -3.84 34.05 -1.89
N ASP A 223 -4.28 34.89 -0.93
CA ASP A 223 -3.84 36.27 -0.77
C ASP A 223 -2.34 36.34 -0.42
N LEU A 224 -1.88 35.56 0.55
CA LEU A 224 -0.46 35.51 0.95
C LEU A 224 0.45 35.02 -0.21
N ALA A 225 -0.10 34.18 -1.07
CA ALA A 225 0.57 33.68 -2.26
C ALA A 225 0.53 34.68 -3.44
N GLY A 226 -0.39 35.65 -3.42
CA GLY A 226 -0.71 36.52 -4.55
C GLY A 226 -1.35 35.76 -5.71
N MET A 227 -2.15 34.73 -5.39
CA MET A 227 -2.76 33.80 -6.37
C MET A 227 -4.29 33.77 -6.29
N GLU A 228 -4.93 34.82 -5.77
CA GLU A 228 -6.39 34.90 -5.63
C GLU A 228 -7.08 34.74 -6.97
N LYS A 229 -6.49 35.32 -8.02
CA LYS A 229 -7.01 35.27 -9.40
C LYS A 229 -6.98 33.85 -10.01
N TYR A 230 -6.18 32.93 -9.45
CA TYR A 230 -6.08 31.53 -9.90
C TYR A 230 -7.12 30.65 -9.24
N LEU A 231 -7.57 31.01 -8.02
CA LEU A 231 -8.37 30.16 -7.15
C LEU A 231 -9.71 29.78 -7.77
N ASP A 232 -10.55 30.77 -8.08
CA ASP A 232 -11.92 30.52 -8.56
C ASP A 232 -11.98 29.80 -9.91
N PRO A 233 -11.21 30.18 -10.96
CA PRO A 233 -11.21 29.46 -12.22
C PRO A 233 -10.80 28.00 -12.05
N TRP A 234 -9.75 27.74 -11.28
CA TRP A 234 -9.25 26.39 -11.07
C TRP A 234 -10.21 25.56 -10.19
N ALA A 235 -10.72 26.15 -9.08
CA ALA A 235 -11.69 25.49 -8.21
C ALA A 235 -13.00 25.13 -8.94
N THR A 236 -13.44 25.97 -9.88
CA THR A 236 -14.61 25.70 -10.73
C THR A 236 -14.39 24.45 -11.61
N ALA A 237 -13.17 24.29 -12.16
CA ALA A 237 -12.79 23.10 -12.92
C ALA A 237 -12.74 21.85 -12.03
N ILE A 238 -12.09 21.92 -10.85
CA ILE A 238 -12.01 20.82 -9.88
C ILE A 238 -13.42 20.36 -9.46
N ARG A 239 -14.34 21.29 -9.22
CA ARG A 239 -15.74 20.99 -8.85
C ARG A 239 -16.59 20.48 -10.02
N LYS A 240 -16.01 20.29 -11.21
CA LYS A 240 -16.66 19.75 -12.43
C LYS A 240 -17.89 20.57 -12.88
N GLN A 241 -17.92 21.84 -12.62
CA GLN A 241 -19.05 22.70 -12.99
C GLN A 241 -19.20 22.79 -14.50
N SER A 242 -20.43 22.82 -15.00
CA SER A 242 -20.72 22.82 -16.46
C SER A 242 -20.19 24.04 -17.21
N GLY A 243 -20.04 25.19 -16.54
CA GLY A 243 -19.50 26.41 -17.12
C GLY A 243 -17.99 26.61 -16.98
N ALA A 244 -17.25 25.61 -16.45
CA ALA A 244 -15.85 25.79 -16.06
C ALA A 244 -14.94 26.25 -17.23
N LEU A 245 -15.12 25.75 -18.46
CA LEU A 245 -14.31 26.21 -19.59
C LEU A 245 -14.51 27.71 -19.85
N LYS A 246 -15.76 28.22 -19.79
CA LYS A 246 -16.00 29.66 -19.96
C LYS A 246 -15.33 30.51 -18.87
N VAL A 247 -15.26 29.96 -17.64
CA VAL A 247 -14.59 30.64 -16.51
C VAL A 247 -13.06 30.61 -16.73
N LEU A 248 -12.51 29.48 -17.15
CA LEU A 248 -11.08 29.35 -17.50
C LEU A 248 -10.70 30.27 -18.69
N ASP A 249 -11.55 30.37 -19.72
CA ASP A 249 -11.31 31.23 -20.88
C ASP A 249 -11.28 32.73 -20.51
N LYS A 250 -12.05 33.12 -19.48
CA LYS A 250 -12.12 34.51 -18.97
C LYS A 250 -11.16 34.79 -17.81
N ALA A 251 -10.35 33.79 -17.41
CA ALA A 251 -9.42 33.93 -16.31
C ALA A 251 -8.38 35.03 -16.60
N ASP A 252 -7.75 35.51 -15.53
CA ASP A 252 -6.70 36.52 -15.62
C ASP A 252 -5.56 36.02 -16.55
N PRO A 253 -4.99 36.90 -17.41
CA PRO A 253 -3.89 36.53 -18.27
C PRO A 253 -2.71 35.88 -17.55
N SER A 254 -2.37 36.36 -16.34
CA SER A 254 -1.28 35.80 -15.53
C SER A 254 -1.50 34.30 -15.16
N PHE A 255 -2.75 33.86 -15.05
CA PHE A 255 -3.07 32.46 -14.87
C PHE A 255 -3.10 31.68 -16.18
N LYS A 256 -3.68 32.26 -17.23
CA LYS A 256 -3.86 31.63 -18.54
C LYS A 256 -2.55 31.19 -19.19
N GLU A 257 -1.48 31.95 -18.96
CA GLU A 257 -0.14 31.69 -19.51
C GLU A 257 0.63 30.62 -18.72
N THR A 258 0.04 30.05 -17.67
CA THR A 258 0.71 29.05 -16.80
C THR A 258 0.38 27.61 -17.18
N PRO A 259 1.29 26.66 -16.87
CA PRO A 259 0.99 25.23 -16.93
C PRO A 259 -0.20 24.82 -16.05
N HIS A 260 -0.49 25.56 -15.00
CA HIS A 260 -1.56 25.25 -14.04
C HIS A 260 -2.94 25.46 -14.65
N HIS A 261 -3.12 26.49 -15.47
CA HIS A 261 -4.34 26.71 -16.25
C HIS A 261 -4.55 25.59 -17.27
N LEU A 262 -3.47 25.20 -17.97
CA LEU A 262 -3.49 24.11 -18.92
C LEU A 262 -3.90 22.79 -18.23
N PHE A 263 -3.31 22.49 -17.06
CA PHE A 263 -3.66 21.31 -16.26
C PHE A 263 -5.14 21.32 -15.84
N ALA A 264 -5.64 22.44 -15.31
CA ALA A 264 -7.04 22.56 -14.89
C ALA A 264 -8.00 22.30 -16.06
N ARG A 265 -7.65 22.80 -17.26
CA ARG A 265 -8.42 22.62 -18.49
C ARG A 265 -8.41 21.17 -18.97
N ILE A 266 -7.24 20.54 -19.00
CA ILE A 266 -7.07 19.13 -19.37
C ILE A 266 -7.89 18.24 -18.44
N LYS A 267 -7.74 18.43 -17.12
CA LYS A 267 -8.44 17.63 -16.11
C LYS A 267 -9.95 17.74 -16.25
N TRP A 268 -10.48 18.94 -16.48
CA TRP A 268 -11.91 19.13 -16.69
C TRP A 268 -12.40 18.45 -17.98
N LEU A 269 -11.68 18.61 -19.11
CA LEU A 269 -12.02 17.99 -20.40
C LEU A 269 -12.07 16.46 -20.26
N ARG A 270 -11.03 15.86 -19.69
CA ARG A 270 -10.99 14.43 -19.45
C ARG A 270 -12.14 13.95 -18.55
N GLN A 271 -12.46 14.70 -17.48
CA GLN A 271 -13.59 14.36 -16.58
C GLN A 271 -14.96 14.48 -17.25
N LYS A 272 -15.04 15.17 -18.36
CA LYS A 272 -16.26 15.31 -19.20
C LYS A 272 -16.20 14.44 -20.46
N GLU A 273 -15.25 13.51 -20.53
CA GLU A 273 -15.09 12.57 -21.65
C GLU A 273 -14.76 13.27 -22.99
N HIS A 274 -14.16 14.47 -22.94
CA HIS A 274 -13.62 15.19 -24.10
C HIS A 274 -12.14 14.83 -24.33
N ASP A 275 -11.83 13.53 -24.35
CA ASP A 275 -10.46 13.02 -24.30
C ASP A 275 -9.62 13.44 -25.52
N GLY A 276 -10.23 13.59 -26.68
CA GLY A 276 -9.54 14.08 -27.89
C GLY A 276 -9.05 15.52 -27.79
N GLU A 277 -9.81 16.39 -27.11
CA GLU A 277 -9.38 17.77 -26.83
C GLU A 277 -8.31 17.79 -25.71
N ALA A 278 -8.50 16.97 -24.67
CA ALA A 278 -7.51 16.82 -23.61
C ALA A 278 -6.17 16.32 -24.16
N ALA A 279 -6.17 15.37 -25.11
CA ALA A 279 -4.97 14.85 -25.75
C ALA A 279 -4.19 15.95 -26.51
N LYS A 280 -4.87 16.80 -27.28
CA LYS A 280 -4.25 17.92 -27.98
C LYS A 280 -3.56 18.89 -27.02
N LEU A 281 -4.18 19.16 -25.87
CA LEU A 281 -3.61 20.05 -24.85
C LEU A 281 -2.46 19.36 -24.10
N LEU A 282 -2.55 18.06 -23.82
CA LEU A 282 -1.46 17.31 -23.18
C LEU A 282 -0.18 17.34 -24.02
N LEU A 283 -0.27 17.28 -25.34
CA LEU A 283 0.90 17.39 -26.22
C LEU A 283 1.60 18.76 -26.15
N GLN A 284 0.95 19.77 -25.56
CA GLN A 284 1.52 21.10 -25.31
C GLN A 284 2.00 21.26 -23.85
N SER A 285 1.81 20.24 -23.00
CA SER A 285 2.16 20.32 -21.58
C SER A 285 3.67 20.34 -21.36
N PRO A 286 4.15 20.92 -20.23
CA PRO A 286 5.56 20.97 -19.91
C PRO A 286 6.20 19.57 -19.83
N ILE A 287 7.48 19.50 -20.24
CA ILE A 287 8.28 18.27 -20.15
C ILE A 287 9.25 18.33 -18.96
N ASN A 288 9.73 19.55 -18.59
CA ASN A 288 10.62 19.70 -17.45
C ASN A 288 9.91 19.38 -16.13
N GLU A 289 10.55 18.58 -15.29
CA GLU A 289 10.01 18.23 -13.97
C GLU A 289 9.76 19.47 -13.09
N ALA A 290 10.65 20.47 -13.16
CA ALA A 290 10.52 21.70 -12.39
C ALA A 290 9.24 22.49 -12.70
N ASP A 291 8.71 22.40 -13.92
CA ASP A 291 7.51 23.08 -14.37
C ASP A 291 6.21 22.34 -14.02
N LEU A 292 6.32 21.06 -13.61
CA LEU A 292 5.17 20.19 -13.35
C LEU A 292 4.55 20.40 -11.97
N VAL A 293 5.27 20.96 -10.98
CA VAL A 293 4.88 21.13 -9.57
C VAL A 293 4.53 19.80 -8.88
N ASP A 294 3.60 19.04 -9.44
CA ASP A 294 3.22 17.70 -8.98
C ASP A 294 3.20 16.72 -10.18
N PRO A 295 4.36 16.09 -10.50
CA PRO A 295 4.46 15.15 -11.62
C PRO A 295 3.54 13.94 -11.51
N ASP A 296 3.18 13.51 -10.29
CA ASP A 296 2.27 12.39 -10.08
C ASP A 296 0.84 12.72 -10.54
N GLU A 297 0.36 13.94 -10.26
CA GLU A 297 -0.94 14.41 -10.74
C GLU A 297 -0.97 14.57 -12.27
N TRP A 298 0.11 15.06 -12.87
CA TRP A 298 0.24 15.12 -14.33
C TRP A 298 0.20 13.71 -14.95
N TRP A 299 0.82 12.72 -14.29
CA TRP A 299 0.78 11.35 -14.77
C TRP A 299 -0.64 10.77 -14.74
N VAL A 300 -1.46 11.09 -13.76
CA VAL A 300 -2.87 10.67 -13.75
C VAL A 300 -3.59 11.08 -15.03
N GLU A 301 -3.46 12.34 -15.43
CA GLU A 301 -4.11 12.85 -16.64
C GLU A 301 -3.48 12.25 -17.92
N ARG A 302 -2.15 12.21 -18.01
CA ARG A 302 -1.42 11.60 -19.14
C ARG A 302 -1.77 10.13 -19.31
N ARG A 303 -1.81 9.37 -18.23
CA ARG A 303 -2.11 7.95 -18.26
C ARG A 303 -3.52 7.67 -18.78
N ILE A 304 -4.53 8.36 -18.26
CA ILE A 304 -5.91 8.13 -18.65
C ILE A 304 -6.12 8.50 -20.12
N VAL A 305 -5.68 9.69 -20.53
CA VAL A 305 -5.89 10.20 -21.90
C VAL A 305 -5.05 9.42 -22.92
N SER A 306 -3.81 9.01 -22.58
CA SER A 306 -3.01 8.19 -23.50
C SER A 306 -3.61 6.78 -23.70
N ARG A 307 -4.18 6.19 -22.64
CA ARG A 307 -4.90 4.91 -22.78
C ARG A 307 -6.11 5.04 -23.70
N ASP A 308 -6.90 6.08 -23.50
CA ASP A 308 -8.05 6.35 -24.37
C ASP A 308 -7.64 6.60 -25.84
N ALA A 309 -6.58 7.36 -26.08
CA ALA A 309 -6.03 7.54 -27.42
C ALA A 309 -5.60 6.21 -28.06
N PHE A 310 -4.91 5.35 -27.29
CA PHE A 310 -4.50 4.03 -27.77
C PHE A 310 -5.70 3.15 -28.13
N GLU A 311 -6.72 3.15 -27.30
CA GLU A 311 -7.95 2.37 -27.52
C GLU A 311 -8.75 2.85 -28.71
N ARG A 312 -8.70 4.14 -29.04
CA ARG A 312 -9.31 4.71 -30.27
C ARG A 312 -8.49 4.45 -31.54
N GLY A 313 -7.37 3.74 -31.45
CA GLY A 313 -6.52 3.45 -32.60
C GLY A 313 -5.54 4.58 -32.96
N ASP A 314 -5.23 5.47 -32.00
CA ASP A 314 -4.20 6.52 -32.18
C ASP A 314 -2.97 6.24 -31.28
N PRO A 315 -2.14 5.23 -31.64
CA PRO A 315 -0.99 4.86 -30.83
C PRO A 315 0.12 5.91 -30.84
N GLU A 316 0.19 6.75 -31.86
CA GLU A 316 1.18 7.83 -31.99
C GLU A 316 0.94 8.89 -30.88
N THR A 317 -0.29 9.35 -30.74
CA THR A 317 -0.69 10.28 -29.68
C THR A 317 -0.51 9.66 -28.30
N ALA A 318 -0.93 8.41 -28.12
CA ALA A 318 -0.77 7.67 -26.87
C ALA A 318 0.71 7.61 -26.43
N TYR A 319 1.57 7.22 -27.35
CA TYR A 319 3.02 7.15 -27.14
C TYR A 319 3.60 8.51 -26.76
N LYS A 320 3.33 9.56 -27.54
CA LYS A 320 3.86 10.90 -27.29
C LYS A 320 3.48 11.39 -25.90
N ILE A 321 2.21 11.26 -25.52
CA ILE A 321 1.72 11.71 -24.20
C ILE A 321 2.43 10.94 -23.07
N ALA A 322 2.53 9.62 -23.15
CA ALA A 322 3.17 8.82 -22.11
C ALA A 322 4.69 9.11 -22.02
N ALA A 323 5.35 9.25 -23.16
CA ALA A 323 6.78 9.50 -23.27
C ALA A 323 7.22 10.88 -22.76
N MET A 324 6.29 11.83 -22.61
CA MET A 324 6.56 13.16 -22.06
C MET A 324 6.76 13.15 -20.53
N GLN A 325 6.36 12.08 -19.81
CA GLN A 325 6.45 12.07 -18.35
C GLN A 325 7.91 12.09 -17.88
N ARG A 326 8.19 12.98 -16.92
CA ARG A 326 9.46 13.10 -16.20
C ARG A 326 9.17 13.25 -14.71
N GLY A 327 10.07 12.70 -13.87
CA GLY A 327 9.97 12.81 -12.41
C GLY A 327 8.73 12.12 -11.82
N GLY A 328 8.42 12.51 -10.59
CA GLY A 328 7.38 11.91 -9.77
C GLY A 328 7.86 10.74 -8.92
N SER A 329 6.92 10.09 -8.25
CA SER A 329 7.20 8.89 -7.44
C SER A 329 7.81 7.76 -8.28
N THR A 330 8.50 6.82 -7.62
CA THR A 330 8.99 5.59 -8.28
C THR A 330 7.87 4.88 -9.05
N GLN A 331 6.66 4.83 -8.48
CA GLN A 331 5.50 4.25 -9.14
C GLN A 331 5.16 4.98 -10.45
N THR A 332 5.12 6.30 -10.44
CA THR A 332 4.87 7.12 -11.63
C THR A 332 5.92 6.90 -12.70
N GLN A 333 7.20 6.86 -12.32
CA GLN A 333 8.30 6.64 -13.26
C GLN A 333 8.23 5.25 -13.90
N VAL A 334 7.97 4.20 -13.11
CA VAL A 334 7.78 2.81 -13.61
C VAL A 334 6.57 2.73 -14.54
N GLU A 335 5.42 3.27 -14.12
CA GLU A 335 4.18 3.22 -14.89
C GLU A 335 4.29 3.98 -16.22
N SER A 336 4.89 5.16 -16.21
CA SER A 336 5.03 5.97 -17.43
C SER A 336 6.00 5.33 -18.42
N ALA A 337 7.12 4.81 -17.94
CA ALA A 337 8.06 4.07 -18.77
C ALA A 337 7.41 2.83 -19.37
N PHE A 338 6.63 2.09 -18.56
CA PHE A 338 5.89 0.94 -19.06
C PHE A 338 4.89 1.31 -20.16
N HIS A 339 4.04 2.31 -19.95
CA HIS A 339 3.03 2.68 -20.95
C HIS A 339 3.67 3.18 -22.24
N ALA A 340 4.73 4.01 -22.16
CA ALA A 340 5.44 4.47 -23.34
C ALA A 340 6.07 3.30 -24.12
N GLY A 341 6.73 2.36 -23.43
CA GLY A 341 7.29 1.15 -24.03
C GLY A 341 6.22 0.25 -24.64
N TRP A 342 5.10 0.06 -23.96
CA TRP A 342 4.00 -0.77 -24.44
C TRP A 342 3.33 -0.18 -25.68
N TYR A 343 3.07 1.14 -25.72
CA TYR A 343 2.54 1.81 -26.90
C TYR A 343 3.52 1.76 -28.07
N ALA A 344 4.83 1.92 -27.81
CA ALA A 344 5.86 1.79 -28.83
C ALA A 344 5.87 0.37 -29.43
N LEU A 345 5.89 -0.66 -28.58
CA LEU A 345 5.96 -2.05 -29.01
C LEU A 345 4.69 -2.51 -29.72
N ARG A 346 3.52 -2.26 -29.10
CA ARG A 346 2.25 -2.85 -29.57
C ARG A 346 1.52 -1.97 -30.56
N GLY A 347 1.61 -0.65 -30.42
CA GLY A 347 0.96 0.32 -31.28
C GLY A 347 1.79 0.74 -32.46
N LEU A 348 3.01 1.21 -32.22
CA LEU A 348 3.90 1.72 -33.27
C LEU A 348 4.71 0.61 -33.95
N LYS A 349 4.75 -0.60 -33.41
CA LYS A 349 5.61 -1.71 -33.86
C LYS A 349 7.09 -1.34 -33.86
N ASP A 350 7.50 -0.47 -32.96
CA ASP A 350 8.86 0.04 -32.81
C ASP A 350 9.53 -0.57 -31.58
N GLY A 351 10.24 -1.69 -31.79
CA GLY A 351 10.92 -2.42 -30.71
C GLY A 351 12.06 -1.62 -30.09
N GLU A 352 12.78 -0.81 -30.88
CA GLU A 352 13.92 -0.02 -30.38
C GLU A 352 13.45 1.08 -29.40
N LYS A 353 12.39 1.80 -29.75
CA LYS A 353 11.78 2.75 -28.80
C LYS A 353 11.27 2.04 -27.53
N ALA A 354 10.69 0.86 -27.69
CA ALA A 354 10.19 0.10 -26.55
C ALA A 354 11.32 -0.33 -25.61
N ILE A 355 12.44 -0.80 -26.14
CA ILE A 355 13.65 -1.16 -25.37
C ILE A 355 14.10 0.03 -24.50
N ALA A 356 14.23 1.21 -25.11
CA ALA A 356 14.68 2.41 -24.41
C ALA A 356 13.78 2.78 -23.21
N HIS A 357 12.46 2.57 -23.33
CA HIS A 357 11.52 2.85 -22.24
C HIS A 357 11.51 1.75 -21.18
N PHE A 358 11.49 0.48 -21.56
CA PHE A 358 11.47 -0.61 -20.58
C PHE A 358 12.78 -0.71 -19.78
N ALA A 359 13.92 -0.35 -20.36
CA ALA A 359 15.20 -0.27 -19.65
C ALA A 359 15.14 0.71 -18.48
N ARG A 360 14.46 1.86 -18.63
CA ARG A 360 14.27 2.83 -17.54
C ARG A 360 13.53 2.27 -16.32
N ILE A 361 12.75 1.21 -16.49
CA ILE A 361 12.07 0.56 -15.35
C ILE A 361 13.12 -0.08 -14.44
N GLU A 362 14.17 -0.69 -15.02
CA GLU A 362 15.22 -1.35 -14.24
C GLU A 362 16.04 -0.37 -13.40
N ASP A 363 16.23 0.87 -13.89
CA ASP A 363 16.97 1.92 -13.18
C ASP A 363 16.23 2.41 -11.93
N VAL A 364 14.89 2.37 -11.93
CA VAL A 364 14.08 2.98 -10.86
C VAL A 364 13.30 1.97 -10.01
N ALA A 365 13.10 0.75 -10.49
CA ALA A 365 12.30 -0.25 -9.80
C ALA A 365 13.01 -0.84 -8.57
N ASN A 366 12.36 -0.78 -7.42
CA ASN A 366 12.91 -1.29 -6.17
C ASN A 366 12.39 -2.70 -5.80
N GLY A 367 11.17 -3.07 -6.23
CA GLY A 367 10.53 -4.32 -5.84
C GLY A 367 10.53 -5.39 -6.94
N PRO A 368 10.37 -6.68 -6.57
CA PRO A 368 10.43 -7.81 -7.49
C PRO A 368 9.38 -7.75 -8.60
N ILE A 369 8.18 -7.26 -8.29
CA ILE A 369 7.07 -7.15 -9.23
C ILE A 369 7.42 -6.23 -10.42
N SER A 370 7.92 -5.02 -10.12
CA SER A 370 8.27 -4.04 -11.16
C SER A 370 9.52 -4.46 -11.92
N ARG A 371 10.50 -5.06 -11.26
CA ARG A 371 11.72 -5.59 -11.89
C ARG A 371 11.38 -6.73 -12.86
N ALA A 372 10.56 -7.69 -12.44
CA ALA A 372 10.12 -8.79 -13.31
C ALA A 372 9.34 -8.26 -14.52
N ARG A 373 8.46 -7.26 -14.31
CA ARG A 373 7.70 -6.62 -15.40
C ARG A 373 8.63 -5.95 -16.40
N GLY A 374 9.58 -5.13 -15.93
CA GLY A 374 10.55 -4.44 -16.79
C GLY A 374 11.37 -5.43 -17.62
N ALA A 375 11.95 -6.44 -16.98
CA ALA A 375 12.75 -7.46 -17.63
C ALA A 375 11.94 -8.30 -18.63
N TYR A 376 10.73 -8.74 -18.30
CA TYR A 376 9.87 -9.49 -19.23
C TYR A 376 9.55 -8.68 -20.48
N TRP A 377 9.15 -7.41 -20.33
CA TRP A 377 8.81 -6.56 -21.47
C TRP A 377 10.03 -6.11 -22.28
N LEU A 378 11.22 -6.02 -21.66
CA LEU A 378 12.49 -5.91 -22.37
C LEU A 378 12.73 -7.14 -23.25
N GLY A 379 12.54 -8.35 -22.69
CA GLY A 379 12.61 -9.58 -23.48
C GLY A 379 11.68 -9.56 -24.70
N ARG A 380 10.40 -9.15 -24.49
CA ARG A 380 9.41 -8.98 -25.57
C ARG A 380 9.85 -7.97 -26.64
N ALA A 381 10.48 -6.87 -26.22
CA ALA A 381 10.93 -5.83 -27.14
C ALA A 381 12.17 -6.28 -27.96
N HIS A 382 13.13 -6.94 -27.31
CA HIS A 382 14.29 -7.53 -28.00
C HIS A 382 13.88 -8.65 -28.96
N GLU A 383 12.92 -9.50 -28.59
CA GLU A 383 12.35 -10.51 -29.48
C GLU A 383 11.72 -9.87 -30.73
N ALA A 384 10.98 -8.76 -30.57
CA ALA A 384 10.37 -8.05 -31.67
C ALA A 384 11.39 -7.41 -32.64
N THR A 385 12.62 -7.13 -32.19
CA THR A 385 13.73 -6.63 -33.01
C THR A 385 14.61 -7.77 -33.58
N GLY A 386 14.35 -9.02 -33.22
CA GLY A 386 15.19 -10.16 -33.57
C GLY A 386 16.54 -10.21 -32.86
N SER A 387 16.66 -9.48 -31.74
CA SER A 387 17.89 -9.44 -30.97
C SER A 387 18.11 -10.68 -30.11
N ALA A 388 19.35 -11.18 -30.08
CA ALA A 388 19.76 -12.33 -29.27
C ALA A 388 19.71 -12.04 -27.73
N GLU A 389 19.51 -10.79 -27.31
CA GLU A 389 19.42 -10.42 -25.89
C GLU A 389 18.06 -10.79 -25.25
N ALA A 390 17.07 -11.21 -26.02
CA ALA A 390 15.73 -11.49 -25.55
C ALA A 390 15.73 -12.50 -24.38
N ASP A 391 16.42 -13.65 -24.56
CA ASP A 391 16.45 -14.72 -23.55
C ASP A 391 17.09 -14.27 -22.24
N LYS A 392 18.14 -13.46 -22.30
CA LYS A 392 18.80 -12.88 -21.11
C LYS A 392 17.85 -12.03 -20.27
N HIS A 393 16.97 -11.25 -20.90
CA HIS A 393 15.96 -10.48 -20.19
C HIS A 393 14.84 -11.36 -19.63
N TYR A 394 14.45 -12.41 -20.34
CA TYR A 394 13.52 -13.41 -19.82
C TYR A 394 14.12 -14.18 -18.64
N GLU A 395 15.41 -14.55 -18.66
CA GLU A 395 16.11 -15.18 -17.53
C GLU A 395 16.09 -14.26 -16.28
N ARG A 396 16.34 -12.96 -16.47
CA ARG A 396 16.22 -11.98 -15.37
C ARG A 396 14.80 -11.88 -14.83
N ALA A 397 13.78 -11.88 -15.68
CA ALA A 397 12.40 -11.92 -15.21
C ALA A 397 12.10 -13.23 -14.50
N ALA A 398 12.56 -14.36 -14.99
CA ALA A 398 12.38 -15.70 -14.44
C ALA A 398 13.02 -15.88 -13.05
N SER A 399 13.99 -15.05 -12.68
CA SER A 399 14.57 -15.03 -11.34
C SER A 399 13.61 -14.54 -10.24
N TYR A 400 12.41 -14.04 -10.62
CA TYR A 400 11.33 -13.64 -9.72
C TYR A 400 10.12 -14.59 -9.80
N PRO A 401 10.23 -15.86 -9.39
CA PRO A 401 9.22 -16.89 -9.66
C PRO A 401 7.86 -16.67 -9.00
N MET A 402 7.81 -15.81 -7.97
CA MET A 402 6.56 -15.47 -7.26
C MET A 402 5.76 -14.35 -7.93
N THR A 403 6.25 -13.79 -9.06
CA THR A 403 5.61 -12.68 -9.74
C THR A 403 4.99 -13.12 -11.07
N PHE A 404 3.91 -12.46 -11.48
CA PHE A 404 3.20 -12.73 -12.73
C PHE A 404 4.14 -12.77 -13.95
N TYR A 405 4.97 -11.75 -14.12
CA TYR A 405 5.90 -11.69 -15.25
C TYR A 405 7.09 -12.63 -15.11
N GLY A 406 7.50 -12.95 -13.89
CA GLY A 406 8.49 -13.99 -13.64
C GLY A 406 7.98 -15.37 -14.06
N GLN A 407 6.75 -15.70 -13.74
CA GLN A 407 6.10 -16.95 -14.14
C GLN A 407 5.91 -17.03 -15.66
N LEU A 408 5.50 -15.95 -16.31
CA LEU A 408 5.40 -15.87 -17.76
C LEU A 408 6.76 -16.04 -18.45
N ALA A 409 7.82 -15.47 -17.89
CA ALA A 409 9.18 -15.65 -18.40
C ALA A 409 9.66 -17.10 -18.26
N ARG A 410 9.40 -17.73 -17.11
CA ARG A 410 9.69 -19.16 -16.89
C ARG A 410 8.95 -20.04 -17.88
N GLN A 411 7.66 -19.77 -18.10
CA GLN A 411 6.86 -20.47 -19.11
C GLN A 411 7.48 -20.36 -20.51
N ARG A 412 7.95 -19.16 -20.88
CA ARG A 412 8.56 -18.91 -22.20
C ARG A 412 9.90 -19.64 -22.37
N LEU A 413 10.69 -19.74 -21.30
CA LEU A 413 11.96 -20.46 -21.28
C LEU A 413 11.82 -21.98 -21.04
N GLY A 414 10.60 -22.49 -20.87
CA GLY A 414 10.36 -23.89 -20.54
C GLY A 414 10.86 -24.30 -19.14
N LEU A 415 11.03 -23.32 -18.23
CA LEU A 415 11.51 -23.56 -16.88
C LEU A 415 10.33 -23.89 -15.94
N PRO A 416 10.48 -24.87 -15.04
CA PRO A 416 9.44 -25.18 -14.04
C PRO A 416 9.29 -24.02 -13.04
N LEU A 417 8.12 -23.94 -12.39
CA LEU A 417 7.95 -23.05 -11.24
C LEU A 417 8.66 -23.66 -10.03
N ASP A 418 9.85 -23.18 -9.74
CA ASP A 418 10.69 -23.57 -8.59
C ASP A 418 10.84 -22.43 -7.57
N GLY A 419 11.72 -22.60 -6.57
CA GLY A 419 11.87 -21.61 -5.50
C GLY A 419 10.76 -21.65 -4.46
N LEU A 420 9.84 -22.64 -4.55
CA LEU A 420 8.71 -22.81 -3.63
C LEU A 420 9.08 -23.57 -2.35
N LYS A 421 10.36 -23.88 -2.18
CA LYS A 421 10.84 -24.55 -0.96
C LYS A 421 10.94 -23.55 0.18
N ARG A 422 10.63 -24.02 1.38
CA ARG A 422 10.92 -23.28 2.59
C ARG A 422 12.43 -23.21 2.76
N PRO A 423 13.01 -22.03 3.04
CA PRO A 423 14.44 -21.92 3.31
C PRO A 423 14.85 -22.80 4.50
N SER A 424 16.05 -23.37 4.42
CA SER A 424 16.59 -24.21 5.49
C SER A 424 17.16 -23.34 6.63
N VAL A 425 17.15 -23.88 7.83
CA VAL A 425 17.71 -23.25 9.03
C VAL A 425 18.72 -24.21 9.63
N SER A 426 19.96 -23.76 9.77
CA SER A 426 21.00 -24.53 10.46
C SER A 426 20.85 -24.42 12.00
N ARG A 427 21.55 -25.29 12.74
CA ARG A 427 21.58 -25.20 14.20
C ARG A 427 22.18 -23.87 14.68
N GLN A 428 23.24 -23.40 14.04
CA GLN A 428 23.87 -22.14 14.34
C GLN A 428 22.93 -20.94 14.10
N ASP A 429 22.13 -20.97 13.03
CA ASP A 429 21.12 -19.92 12.76
C ASP A 429 20.04 -19.93 13.85
N ALA A 430 19.63 -21.11 14.32
CA ALA A 430 18.65 -21.25 15.39
C ALA A 430 19.17 -20.71 16.73
N ASP A 431 20.46 -20.90 17.02
CA ASP A 431 21.08 -20.35 18.22
C ASP A 431 21.14 -18.82 18.13
N ARG A 432 21.62 -18.26 17.02
CA ARG A 432 21.69 -16.81 16.79
C ARG A 432 20.33 -16.13 16.90
N PHE A 433 19.30 -16.74 16.34
CA PHE A 433 17.93 -16.22 16.44
C PHE A 433 17.44 -16.16 17.89
N ARG A 434 17.75 -17.17 18.71
CA ARG A 434 17.39 -17.21 20.13
C ARG A 434 18.17 -16.20 20.98
N GLU A 435 19.40 -15.88 20.59
CA GLU A 435 20.27 -14.91 21.25
C GLU A 435 19.90 -13.46 20.92
N ASN A 436 18.97 -13.21 19.99
CA ASN A 436 18.50 -11.88 19.64
C ASN A 436 17.55 -11.34 20.72
N ASP A 437 17.94 -10.27 21.39
CA ASP A 437 17.19 -9.68 22.52
C ASP A 437 15.76 -9.26 22.13
N ALA A 438 15.54 -8.74 20.91
CA ALA A 438 14.21 -8.36 20.45
C ALA A 438 13.32 -9.59 20.18
N VAL A 439 13.90 -10.72 19.78
CA VAL A 439 13.20 -12.01 19.69
C VAL A 439 12.87 -12.53 21.07
N ALA A 440 13.81 -12.47 22.02
CA ALA A 440 13.57 -12.83 23.41
C ALA A 440 12.45 -11.96 24.02
N ALA A 441 12.44 -10.65 23.73
CA ALA A 441 11.39 -9.73 24.15
C ALA A 441 10.01 -10.10 23.58
N MET A 442 9.96 -10.48 22.32
CA MET A 442 8.72 -10.97 21.71
C MET A 442 8.17 -12.20 22.45
N HIS A 443 9.02 -13.20 22.73
CA HIS A 443 8.62 -14.39 23.48
C HIS A 443 8.19 -14.07 24.91
N ARG A 444 8.92 -13.17 25.57
CA ARG A 444 8.56 -12.74 26.94
C ARG A 444 7.20 -12.06 26.99
N LEU A 445 6.88 -11.22 25.99
CA LEU A 445 5.57 -10.61 25.86
C LEU A 445 4.44 -11.65 25.66
N GLU A 446 4.72 -12.75 24.94
CA GLU A 446 3.76 -13.85 24.79
C GLU A 446 3.55 -14.60 26.10
N GLU A 447 4.62 -14.88 26.84
CA GLU A 447 4.57 -15.61 28.12
C GLU A 447 3.66 -14.90 29.15
N ILE A 448 3.70 -13.57 29.18
CA ILE A 448 2.87 -12.76 30.09
C ILE A 448 1.52 -12.36 29.47
N GLY A 449 1.09 -12.96 28.35
CA GLY A 449 -0.21 -12.72 27.73
C GLY A 449 -0.32 -11.41 26.91
N GLN A 450 0.75 -10.65 26.76
CA GLN A 450 0.77 -9.37 25.99
C GLN A 450 0.84 -9.61 24.47
N THR A 451 -0.08 -10.44 23.95
CA THR A 451 -0.11 -10.91 22.56
C THR A 451 -0.10 -9.78 21.52
N ALA A 452 -0.82 -8.70 21.79
CA ALA A 452 -0.87 -7.55 20.86
C ALA A 452 0.51 -6.91 20.68
N ARG A 453 1.27 -6.73 21.76
CA ARG A 453 2.64 -6.20 21.74
C ARG A 453 3.62 -7.18 21.13
N ALA A 454 3.48 -8.47 21.41
CA ALA A 454 4.28 -9.53 20.77
C ALA A 454 4.10 -9.51 19.24
N LYS A 455 2.87 -9.42 18.73
CA LYS A 455 2.59 -9.27 17.30
C LYS A 455 3.20 -8.01 16.70
N GLN A 456 3.13 -6.90 17.42
CA GLN A 456 3.75 -5.64 17.00
C GLN A 456 5.27 -5.74 16.92
N MET A 457 5.90 -6.38 17.91
CA MET A 457 7.34 -6.68 17.91
C MET A 457 7.70 -7.55 16.72
N ALA A 458 6.98 -8.64 16.50
CA ALA A 458 7.20 -9.57 15.39
C ALA A 458 7.10 -8.90 14.01
N LEU A 459 6.07 -8.06 13.80
CA LEU A 459 5.93 -7.29 12.56
C LEU A 459 7.11 -6.33 12.36
N GLY A 460 7.57 -5.71 13.44
CA GLY A 460 8.75 -4.87 13.41
C GLY A 460 10.04 -5.65 13.12
N LEU A 461 10.21 -6.83 13.68
CA LEU A 461 11.32 -7.75 13.38
C LEU A 461 11.33 -8.16 11.91
N GLY A 462 10.17 -8.36 11.28
CA GLY A 462 10.07 -8.59 9.83
C GLY A 462 10.67 -7.45 8.99
N TRP A 463 10.72 -6.24 9.55
CA TRP A 463 11.34 -5.06 8.91
C TRP A 463 12.81 -4.83 9.29
N SER A 464 13.37 -5.56 10.27
CA SER A 464 14.74 -5.34 10.77
C SER A 464 15.66 -6.53 10.61
N LEU A 465 15.16 -7.76 10.64
CA LEU A 465 15.98 -8.96 10.44
C LEU A 465 16.38 -9.11 8.97
N ASP A 466 17.67 -9.24 8.68
CA ASP A 466 18.21 -9.24 7.32
C ASP A 466 18.53 -10.64 6.78
N GLU A 467 18.56 -11.64 7.66
CA GLU A 467 18.96 -13.00 7.29
C GLU A 467 17.74 -13.91 7.04
N THR A 468 17.75 -14.60 5.91
CA THR A 468 16.69 -15.57 5.53
C THR A 468 16.38 -16.61 6.62
N PRO A 469 17.37 -17.23 7.32
CA PRO A 469 17.11 -18.19 8.39
C PRO A 469 16.36 -17.59 9.58
N GLU A 470 16.64 -16.33 9.96
CA GLU A 470 15.95 -15.65 11.05
C GLU A 470 14.49 -15.38 10.70
N ILE A 471 14.22 -14.85 9.50
CA ILE A 471 12.87 -14.65 8.98
C ILE A 471 12.12 -15.99 8.91
N THR A 472 12.79 -17.07 8.48
CA THR A 472 12.19 -18.40 8.41
C THR A 472 11.72 -18.88 9.78
N GLN A 473 12.51 -18.64 10.82
CA GLN A 473 12.19 -19.03 12.19
C GLN A 473 11.06 -18.18 12.77
N LEU A 474 11.10 -16.87 12.54
CA LEU A 474 10.06 -15.95 12.99
C LEU A 474 8.71 -16.28 12.34
N VAL A 475 8.70 -16.54 11.03
CA VAL A 475 7.49 -17.01 10.31
C VAL A 475 7.00 -18.35 10.87
N ALA A 476 7.92 -19.32 11.08
CA ALA A 476 7.58 -20.63 11.65
C ALA A 476 6.96 -20.54 13.05
N HIS A 477 7.42 -19.59 13.84
CA HIS A 477 6.87 -19.35 15.18
C HIS A 477 5.38 -18.97 15.09
N TRP A 478 5.04 -17.99 14.27
CA TRP A 478 3.65 -17.52 14.11
C TRP A 478 2.76 -18.51 13.36
N GLU A 479 3.33 -19.31 12.45
CA GLU A 479 2.61 -20.43 11.84
C GLU A 479 2.22 -21.51 12.86
N ARG A 480 3.09 -21.85 13.82
CA ARG A 480 2.74 -22.78 14.92
C ARG A 480 1.64 -22.24 15.85
N LYS A 481 1.54 -20.91 15.96
CA LYS A 481 0.46 -20.22 16.67
C LYS A 481 -0.83 -20.08 15.83
N GLU A 482 -0.85 -20.66 14.64
CA GLU A 482 -1.95 -20.57 13.67
C GLU A 482 -2.27 -19.15 13.19
N ASP A 483 -1.40 -18.18 13.48
CA ASP A 483 -1.54 -16.81 12.99
C ASP A 483 -0.84 -16.61 11.63
N ARG A 484 -1.51 -17.11 10.59
CA ARG A 484 -1.00 -17.06 9.21
C ARG A 484 -0.95 -15.63 8.65
N TYR A 485 -1.78 -14.74 9.19
CA TYR A 485 -1.75 -13.32 8.82
C TYR A 485 -0.44 -12.66 9.26
N ILE A 486 -0.05 -12.80 10.52
CA ILE A 486 1.22 -12.24 11.02
C ILE A 486 2.41 -12.89 10.31
N ALA A 487 2.40 -14.22 10.16
CA ALA A 487 3.45 -14.97 9.45
C ALA A 487 3.65 -14.44 8.01
N LEU A 488 2.57 -14.25 7.25
CA LEU A 488 2.63 -13.69 5.90
C LEU A 488 3.16 -12.25 5.88
N ARG A 489 2.71 -11.41 6.80
CA ARG A 489 3.14 -10.01 6.89
C ARG A 489 4.64 -9.88 7.16
N ILE A 490 5.19 -10.73 8.02
CA ILE A 490 6.63 -10.82 8.29
C ILE A 490 7.38 -11.20 7.01
N ALA A 491 6.96 -12.27 6.33
CA ALA A 491 7.61 -12.73 5.11
C ALA A 491 7.56 -11.65 3.99
N LYS A 492 6.42 -10.98 3.80
CA LYS A 492 6.28 -9.89 2.81
C LYS A 492 7.16 -8.68 3.13
N ALA A 493 7.30 -8.32 4.41
CA ALA A 493 8.18 -7.23 4.83
C ALA A 493 9.66 -7.52 4.50
N ALA A 494 10.09 -8.75 4.74
CA ALA A 494 11.42 -9.22 4.40
C ALA A 494 11.64 -9.26 2.87
N GLU A 495 10.71 -9.83 2.12
CA GLU A 495 10.76 -9.90 0.65
C GLU A 495 10.84 -8.49 0.01
N TRP A 496 10.08 -7.53 0.54
CA TRP A 496 10.11 -6.14 0.07
C TRP A 496 11.49 -5.49 0.22
N ARG A 497 12.25 -5.87 1.25
CA ARG A 497 13.65 -5.44 1.47
C ARG A 497 14.67 -6.24 0.65
N GLY A 498 14.24 -7.25 -0.09
CA GLY A 498 15.10 -8.10 -0.91
C GLY A 498 15.64 -9.35 -0.21
N VAL A 499 15.16 -9.68 0.99
CA VAL A 499 15.48 -10.94 1.66
C VAL A 499 14.80 -12.09 0.93
N GLU A 500 15.53 -13.15 0.65
CA GLU A 500 14.97 -14.33 -0.02
C GLU A 500 14.04 -15.09 0.95
N THR A 501 12.76 -15.13 0.64
CA THR A 501 11.72 -15.72 1.49
C THR A 501 11.15 -17.04 0.96
N GLY A 502 11.34 -17.33 -0.32
CA GLY A 502 10.82 -18.55 -0.94
C GLY A 502 9.32 -18.74 -0.69
N ALA A 503 8.95 -19.91 -0.18
CA ALA A 503 7.55 -20.25 0.08
C ALA A 503 6.90 -19.53 1.28
N LEU A 504 7.65 -18.79 2.07
CA LEU A 504 7.14 -18.15 3.30
C LEU A 504 6.04 -17.11 3.01
N THR A 505 6.06 -16.49 1.83
CA THR A 505 5.03 -15.52 1.41
C THR A 505 3.72 -16.15 0.94
N HIS A 506 3.62 -17.47 0.96
CA HIS A 506 2.41 -18.20 0.55
C HIS A 506 2.08 -19.31 1.56
N PRO A 507 1.63 -18.96 2.79
CA PRO A 507 1.36 -19.93 3.84
C PRO A 507 0.25 -20.91 3.46
N ILE A 508 0.39 -22.19 3.89
CA ILE A 508 -0.65 -23.21 3.83
C ILE A 508 -1.30 -23.34 5.21
N GLY A 509 -2.55 -23.79 5.28
CA GLY A 509 -3.31 -23.90 6.52
C GLY A 509 -3.94 -22.56 6.97
N ALA A 510 -3.92 -21.52 6.11
CA ALA A 510 -4.54 -20.23 6.39
C ALA A 510 -6.07 -20.23 6.20
N ILE A 511 -6.59 -21.12 5.37
CA ILE A 511 -8.02 -21.39 5.27
C ILE A 511 -8.33 -22.58 6.21
N PRO A 512 -9.21 -22.39 7.21
CA PRO A 512 -9.56 -23.44 8.17
C PRO A 512 -10.09 -24.72 7.52
N ALA A 513 -9.86 -25.85 8.17
CA ALA A 513 -10.39 -27.14 7.71
C ALA A 513 -11.93 -27.21 7.73
N SER A 514 -12.57 -26.35 8.54
CA SER A 514 -14.04 -26.20 8.59
C SER A 514 -14.65 -25.52 7.37
N ALA A 515 -13.82 -24.99 6.46
CA ALA A 515 -14.32 -24.45 5.19
C ALA A 515 -14.71 -25.59 4.25
N GLU A 516 -15.95 -25.55 3.78
CA GLU A 516 -16.50 -26.51 2.81
C GLU A 516 -16.03 -26.12 1.42
N ILE A 517 -14.83 -26.59 1.03
CA ILE A 517 -14.14 -26.28 -0.24
C ILE A 517 -13.59 -27.60 -0.80
N GLU A 518 -13.96 -27.91 -2.03
CA GLU A 518 -13.43 -29.08 -2.72
C GLU A 518 -11.90 -29.00 -2.91
N PRO A 519 -11.16 -30.11 -2.87
CA PRO A 519 -9.70 -30.08 -2.98
C PRO A 519 -9.18 -29.32 -4.20
N GLY A 520 -9.79 -29.48 -5.39
CA GLY A 520 -9.37 -28.82 -6.63
C GLY A 520 -9.69 -27.30 -6.66
N GLU A 521 -10.52 -26.81 -5.76
CA GLU A 521 -10.88 -25.38 -5.64
C GLU A 521 -9.95 -24.65 -4.66
N ARG A 522 -9.24 -25.40 -3.78
CA ARG A 522 -8.41 -24.82 -2.73
C ARG A 522 -7.33 -23.86 -3.25
N PRO A 523 -6.56 -24.16 -4.30
CA PRO A 523 -5.54 -23.23 -4.81
C PRO A 523 -6.12 -21.87 -5.16
N LEU A 524 -7.31 -21.86 -5.78
CA LEU A 524 -8.00 -20.65 -6.18
C LEU A 524 -8.54 -19.86 -4.97
N ALA A 525 -9.15 -20.56 -4.00
CA ALA A 525 -9.61 -19.95 -2.75
C ALA A 525 -8.45 -19.31 -1.96
N TYR A 526 -7.30 -19.99 -1.89
CA TYR A 526 -6.08 -19.44 -1.29
C TYR A 526 -5.58 -18.20 -2.01
N ALA A 527 -5.57 -18.21 -3.35
CA ALA A 527 -5.11 -17.10 -4.17
C ALA A 527 -5.96 -15.84 -3.94
N ILE A 528 -7.28 -16.01 -3.89
CA ILE A 528 -8.23 -14.93 -3.60
C ILE A 528 -8.07 -14.45 -2.15
N ALA A 529 -8.11 -15.32 -1.14
CA ALA A 529 -8.02 -14.92 0.27
C ALA A 529 -6.70 -14.20 0.58
N ARG A 530 -5.59 -14.64 -0.04
CA ARG A 530 -4.30 -13.94 0.07
C ARG A 530 -4.36 -12.52 -0.50
N GLN A 531 -5.00 -12.34 -1.63
CA GLN A 531 -5.11 -11.03 -2.28
C GLN A 531 -6.08 -10.11 -1.55
N GLU A 532 -7.19 -10.63 -1.02
CA GLU A 532 -8.25 -9.86 -0.40
C GLU A 532 -7.92 -9.38 1.03
N SER A 533 -7.36 -10.25 1.85
CA SER A 533 -7.19 -9.98 3.28
C SER A 533 -5.82 -10.33 3.84
N GLU A 534 -4.91 -10.90 3.04
CA GLU A 534 -3.69 -11.53 3.55
C GLU A 534 -3.99 -12.59 4.64
N PHE A 535 -5.15 -13.23 4.55
CA PHE A 535 -5.68 -14.19 5.53
C PHE A 535 -6.09 -13.59 6.89
N ASN A 536 -6.37 -12.30 6.94
CA ASN A 536 -6.94 -11.68 8.13
C ASN A 536 -8.45 -11.97 8.21
N VAL A 537 -8.84 -12.84 9.14
CA VAL A 537 -10.26 -13.20 9.37
C VAL A 537 -11.10 -11.99 9.76
N ALA A 538 -10.52 -11.04 10.51
CA ALA A 538 -11.21 -9.84 10.97
C ALA A 538 -11.09 -8.64 9.99
N ALA A 539 -10.66 -8.89 8.75
CA ALA A 539 -10.50 -7.81 7.78
C ALA A 539 -11.83 -7.13 7.44
N ARG A 540 -11.81 -5.80 7.43
CA ARG A 540 -12.97 -4.98 7.05
C ARG A 540 -12.51 -3.83 6.16
N SER A 541 -13.04 -3.77 4.94
CA SER A 541 -12.73 -2.69 3.99
C SER A 541 -13.56 -1.42 4.27
N ARG A 542 -13.15 -0.30 3.65
CA ARG A 542 -13.95 0.95 3.67
C ARG A 542 -15.33 0.79 3.03
N ALA A 543 -15.48 -0.15 2.11
CA ALA A 543 -16.74 -0.48 1.47
C ALA A 543 -17.57 -1.51 2.26
N ASN A 544 -17.13 -1.85 3.49
CA ASN A 544 -17.75 -2.84 4.35
C ASN A 544 -17.72 -4.27 3.78
N ALA A 545 -16.70 -4.62 2.98
CA ALA A 545 -16.39 -6.00 2.66
C ALA A 545 -15.71 -6.67 3.88
N LEU A 546 -16.04 -7.93 4.19
CA LEU A 546 -15.75 -8.59 5.46
C LEU A 546 -15.00 -9.90 5.29
N GLY A 547 -14.03 -10.15 6.17
CA GLY A 547 -13.40 -11.43 6.41
C GLY A 547 -12.38 -11.85 5.37
N LEU A 548 -12.00 -13.13 5.38
CA LEU A 548 -10.93 -13.73 4.58
C LEU A 548 -11.03 -13.41 3.08
N MET A 549 -12.22 -13.55 2.51
CA MET A 549 -12.47 -13.36 1.08
C MET A 549 -13.18 -12.05 0.77
N GLN A 550 -13.25 -11.10 1.73
CA GLN A 550 -13.79 -9.75 1.57
C GLN A 550 -15.18 -9.71 0.92
N LEU A 551 -16.13 -10.46 1.47
CA LEU A 551 -17.49 -10.48 0.97
C LEU A 551 -18.28 -9.26 1.45
N LEU A 552 -19.00 -8.61 0.53
CA LEU A 552 -20.02 -7.64 0.90
C LEU A 552 -21.21 -8.36 1.57
N PRO A 553 -21.80 -7.81 2.65
CA PRO A 553 -22.92 -8.43 3.35
C PRO A 553 -24.09 -8.80 2.44
N GLY A 554 -24.38 -7.98 1.42
CA GLY A 554 -25.42 -8.26 0.42
C GLY A 554 -25.08 -9.50 -0.41
N THR A 555 -23.87 -9.56 -0.95
CA THR A 555 -23.38 -10.72 -1.71
C THR A 555 -23.37 -11.99 -0.85
N ALA A 556 -22.86 -11.91 0.39
CA ALA A 556 -22.85 -13.06 1.29
C ALA A 556 -24.26 -13.59 1.58
N LYS A 557 -25.25 -12.70 1.74
CA LYS A 557 -26.65 -13.08 1.94
C LYS A 557 -27.25 -13.78 0.71
N GLU A 558 -26.98 -13.28 -0.48
CA GLU A 558 -27.43 -13.87 -1.74
C GLU A 558 -26.84 -15.27 -1.94
N VAL A 559 -25.52 -15.41 -1.72
CA VAL A 559 -24.83 -16.69 -1.85
C VAL A 559 -25.33 -17.70 -0.81
N ALA A 560 -25.50 -17.27 0.45
CA ALA A 560 -26.04 -18.14 1.49
C ALA A 560 -27.45 -18.69 1.11
N ALA A 561 -28.29 -17.84 0.54
CA ALA A 561 -29.61 -18.28 0.06
C ALA A 561 -29.54 -19.26 -1.14
N GLN A 562 -28.58 -19.07 -2.05
CA GLN A 562 -28.36 -19.95 -3.20
C GLN A 562 -27.79 -21.32 -2.81
N THR A 563 -26.93 -21.37 -1.79
CA THR A 563 -26.27 -22.58 -1.30
C THR A 563 -27.06 -23.30 -0.20
N GLY A 564 -28.16 -22.73 0.29
CA GLY A 564 -28.95 -23.26 1.40
C GLY A 564 -28.29 -23.08 2.79
N LEU A 565 -27.22 -22.30 2.89
CA LEU A 565 -26.57 -21.97 4.13
C LEU A 565 -27.33 -20.91 4.92
N ALA A 566 -27.31 -21.01 6.25
CA ALA A 566 -27.87 -19.95 7.08
C ALA A 566 -27.01 -18.69 7.02
N TYR A 567 -27.62 -17.55 6.64
CA TYR A 567 -26.92 -16.28 6.65
C TYR A 567 -26.68 -15.76 8.07
N GLN A 568 -25.43 -15.67 8.48
CA GLN A 568 -25.01 -15.23 9.81
C GLN A 568 -23.98 -14.09 9.69
N PRO A 569 -24.43 -12.82 9.65
CA PRO A 569 -23.57 -11.67 9.34
C PRO A 569 -22.40 -11.50 10.34
N ALA A 570 -22.59 -11.84 11.61
CA ALA A 570 -21.54 -11.76 12.63
C ALA A 570 -20.38 -12.75 12.40
N ARG A 571 -20.60 -13.84 11.66
CA ARG A 571 -19.54 -14.81 11.33
C ARG A 571 -18.69 -14.40 10.15
N LEU A 572 -19.07 -13.36 9.38
CA LEU A 572 -18.33 -12.98 8.20
C LEU A 572 -16.90 -12.47 8.51
N ASP A 573 -16.69 -11.85 9.67
CA ASP A 573 -15.39 -11.32 10.09
C ASP A 573 -14.89 -11.90 11.42
N SER A 574 -15.49 -13.05 11.86
CA SER A 574 -15.07 -13.78 13.05
C SER A 574 -14.84 -15.27 12.81
N ASP A 575 -15.35 -15.82 11.70
CA ASP A 575 -15.22 -17.24 11.34
C ASP A 575 -14.67 -17.37 9.91
N GLY A 576 -13.36 -17.67 9.83
CA GLY A 576 -12.66 -17.82 8.55
C GLY A 576 -13.20 -18.99 7.72
N GLY A 577 -13.66 -20.09 8.34
CA GLY A 577 -14.23 -21.23 7.64
C GLY A 577 -15.56 -20.87 6.96
N TYR A 578 -16.46 -20.23 7.70
CA TYR A 578 -17.73 -19.77 7.17
C TYR A 578 -17.55 -18.74 6.02
N ASN A 579 -16.64 -17.77 6.22
CA ASN A 579 -16.36 -16.77 5.18
C ASN A 579 -15.78 -17.40 3.92
N ALA A 580 -14.83 -18.34 4.08
CA ALA A 580 -14.20 -19.03 2.94
C ALA A 580 -15.19 -19.93 2.18
N THR A 581 -16.11 -20.62 2.88
CA THR A 581 -17.18 -21.41 2.23
C THR A 581 -18.05 -20.52 1.34
N LEU A 582 -18.58 -19.41 1.87
CA LEU A 582 -19.40 -18.49 1.08
C LEU A 582 -18.61 -17.81 -0.04
N GLY A 583 -17.34 -17.44 0.24
CA GLY A 583 -16.46 -16.80 -0.74
C GLY A 583 -16.15 -17.71 -1.92
N THR A 584 -15.91 -19.00 -1.66
CA THR A 584 -15.66 -19.99 -2.73
C THR A 584 -16.93 -20.27 -3.52
N ALA A 585 -18.08 -20.36 -2.87
CA ALA A 585 -19.34 -20.49 -3.58
C ALA A 585 -19.64 -19.30 -4.51
N TYR A 586 -19.36 -18.07 -4.05
CA TYR A 586 -19.45 -16.88 -4.93
C TYR A 586 -18.45 -16.94 -6.09
N LEU A 587 -17.24 -17.38 -5.82
CA LEU A 587 -16.19 -17.52 -6.82
C LEU A 587 -16.59 -18.54 -7.91
N ASN A 588 -17.14 -19.68 -7.51
CA ASN A 588 -17.64 -20.70 -8.43
C ASN A 588 -18.79 -20.17 -9.29
N ALA A 589 -19.72 -19.41 -8.72
CA ALA A 589 -20.77 -18.76 -9.49
C ALA A 589 -20.23 -17.77 -10.53
N GLN A 590 -19.08 -17.11 -10.27
CA GLN A 590 -18.41 -16.29 -11.29
C GLN A 590 -17.67 -17.15 -12.33
N LEU A 591 -17.06 -18.27 -11.93
CA LEU A 591 -16.44 -19.21 -12.87
C LEU A 591 -17.47 -19.76 -13.86
N ASP A 592 -18.62 -20.19 -13.37
CA ASP A 592 -19.73 -20.69 -14.20
C ASP A 592 -20.23 -19.60 -15.17
N ARG A 593 -20.40 -18.37 -14.66
CA ARG A 593 -20.84 -17.22 -15.47
C ARG A 593 -19.91 -16.93 -16.64
N PHE A 594 -18.61 -17.07 -16.43
CA PHE A 594 -17.58 -16.76 -17.42
C PHE A 594 -16.99 -18.03 -18.09
N ASP A 595 -17.71 -19.13 -18.01
CA ASP A 595 -17.37 -20.35 -18.71
C ASP A 595 -15.94 -20.85 -18.36
N GLY A 596 -15.62 -20.76 -17.06
CA GLY A 596 -14.34 -21.19 -16.47
C GLY A 596 -13.17 -20.20 -16.63
N SER A 597 -13.34 -19.07 -17.30
CA SER A 597 -12.24 -18.10 -17.50
C SER A 597 -11.78 -17.46 -16.20
N TYR A 598 -10.55 -17.72 -15.77
CA TYR A 598 -9.99 -17.08 -14.57
C TYR A 598 -9.87 -15.57 -14.69
N ILE A 599 -9.42 -15.04 -15.81
CA ILE A 599 -9.29 -13.58 -16.02
C ILE A 599 -10.63 -12.88 -15.81
N LEU A 600 -11.68 -13.37 -16.46
CA LEU A 600 -13.01 -12.76 -16.39
C LEU A 600 -13.65 -12.94 -15.00
N THR A 601 -13.39 -14.08 -14.36
CA THR A 601 -13.79 -14.36 -12.98
C THR A 601 -13.13 -13.39 -11.99
N PHE A 602 -11.83 -13.15 -12.11
CA PHE A 602 -11.11 -12.20 -11.25
C PHE A 602 -11.61 -10.77 -11.43
N ILE A 603 -11.90 -10.37 -12.66
CA ILE A 603 -12.55 -9.08 -12.93
C ILE A 603 -13.95 -9.03 -12.31
N GLY A 604 -14.72 -10.09 -12.49
CA GLY A 604 -16.09 -10.20 -11.94
C GLY A 604 -16.10 -10.11 -10.41
N TYR A 605 -15.13 -10.73 -9.76
CA TYR A 605 -14.96 -10.69 -8.30
C TYR A 605 -14.57 -9.29 -7.78
N ASN A 606 -13.57 -8.66 -8.40
CA ASN A 606 -13.02 -7.38 -7.94
C ASN A 606 -13.85 -6.16 -8.39
N ALA A 607 -14.26 -6.09 -9.65
CA ALA A 607 -14.92 -4.91 -10.24
C ALA A 607 -16.41 -5.14 -10.58
N GLY A 608 -16.87 -6.37 -10.40
CA GLY A 608 -18.22 -6.80 -10.73
C GLY A 608 -18.36 -7.35 -12.15
N PRO A 609 -19.28 -8.33 -12.36
CA PRO A 609 -19.41 -9.05 -13.62
C PRO A 609 -19.80 -8.16 -14.81
N SER A 610 -20.54 -7.08 -14.59
CA SER A 610 -20.89 -6.12 -15.64
C SER A 610 -19.67 -5.46 -16.28
N ARG A 611 -18.57 -5.25 -15.51
CA ARG A 611 -17.32 -4.69 -16.03
C ARG A 611 -16.60 -5.68 -16.93
N ALA A 612 -16.57 -6.96 -16.57
CA ALA A 612 -16.00 -8.00 -17.41
C ALA A 612 -16.68 -8.03 -18.78
N LEU A 613 -18.02 -8.01 -18.81
CA LEU A 613 -18.80 -7.99 -20.06
C LEU A 613 -18.54 -6.72 -20.88
N GLN A 614 -18.49 -5.54 -20.25
CA GLN A 614 -18.17 -4.27 -20.94
C GLN A 614 -16.77 -4.31 -21.57
N TRP A 615 -15.79 -4.93 -20.90
CA TRP A 615 -14.44 -5.01 -21.43
C TRP A 615 -14.30 -6.07 -22.52
N ILE A 616 -15.09 -7.15 -22.49
CA ILE A 616 -15.20 -8.07 -23.62
C ILE A 616 -15.76 -7.36 -24.87
N GLU A 617 -16.83 -6.58 -24.69
CA GLU A 617 -17.43 -5.80 -25.78
C GLU A 617 -16.43 -4.78 -26.36
N ARG A 618 -15.62 -4.15 -25.50
CA ARG A 618 -14.68 -3.09 -25.88
C ARG A 618 -13.39 -3.62 -26.50
N PHE A 619 -12.81 -4.70 -25.98
CA PHE A 619 -11.46 -5.21 -26.35
C PHE A 619 -11.50 -6.58 -27.04
N GLY A 620 -12.69 -7.15 -27.19
CA GLY A 620 -12.85 -8.53 -27.65
C GLY A 620 -12.70 -9.56 -26.53
N ASP A 621 -13.07 -10.78 -26.81
CA ASP A 621 -13.00 -11.90 -25.86
C ASP A 621 -11.55 -12.43 -25.75
N PRO A 622 -10.94 -12.48 -24.55
CA PRO A 622 -9.58 -13.00 -24.40
C PRO A 622 -9.49 -14.52 -24.40
N ARG A 623 -10.61 -15.24 -24.24
CA ARG A 623 -10.62 -16.71 -24.08
C ARG A 623 -10.11 -17.42 -25.34
N GLY A 624 -9.20 -18.39 -25.13
CA GLY A 624 -8.65 -19.23 -26.21
C GLY A 624 -7.66 -18.53 -27.14
N LYS A 625 -7.42 -17.22 -27.00
CA LYS A 625 -6.47 -16.50 -27.84
C LYS A 625 -5.02 -16.92 -27.56
N PRO A 626 -4.09 -16.62 -28.48
CA PRO A 626 -2.66 -16.77 -28.23
C PRO A 626 -2.23 -16.08 -26.94
N LEU A 627 -1.30 -16.69 -26.19
CA LEU A 627 -0.89 -16.17 -24.87
C LEU A 627 -0.50 -14.70 -24.89
N ASP A 628 0.25 -14.28 -25.90
CA ASP A 628 0.71 -12.89 -26.02
C ASP A 628 -0.44 -11.90 -26.21
N GLU A 629 -1.49 -12.29 -26.93
CA GLU A 629 -2.69 -11.47 -27.07
C GLU A 629 -3.49 -11.38 -25.75
N VAL A 630 -3.53 -12.49 -25.01
CA VAL A 630 -4.19 -12.50 -23.68
C VAL A 630 -3.44 -11.61 -22.69
N ILE A 631 -2.11 -11.64 -22.69
CA ILE A 631 -1.29 -10.72 -21.85
C ILE A 631 -1.55 -9.27 -22.23
N ASP A 632 -1.59 -8.96 -23.52
CA ASP A 632 -1.91 -7.61 -23.99
C ASP A 632 -3.33 -7.19 -23.59
N TRP A 633 -4.29 -8.11 -23.65
CA TRP A 633 -5.66 -7.87 -23.21
C TRP A 633 -5.73 -7.54 -21.71
N VAL A 634 -4.99 -8.26 -20.87
CA VAL A 634 -4.88 -7.96 -19.43
C VAL A 634 -4.32 -6.55 -19.20
N GLU A 635 -3.30 -6.14 -19.98
CA GLU A 635 -2.74 -4.80 -19.89
C GLU A 635 -3.70 -3.70 -20.39
N GLN A 636 -4.70 -4.05 -21.21
CA GLN A 636 -5.76 -3.12 -21.64
C GLN A 636 -6.82 -2.88 -20.56
N ILE A 637 -6.90 -3.68 -19.50
CA ILE A 637 -7.86 -3.44 -18.40
C ILE A 637 -7.73 -2.00 -17.89
N PRO A 638 -8.79 -1.16 -17.99
CA PRO A 638 -8.69 0.28 -17.74
C PRO A 638 -8.41 0.61 -16.27
N PHE A 639 -8.99 -0.16 -15.35
CA PHE A 639 -8.82 0.04 -13.91
C PHE A 639 -7.49 -0.56 -13.46
N THR A 640 -6.55 0.30 -13.07
CA THR A 640 -5.23 -0.13 -12.59
C THR A 640 -5.33 -1.14 -11.45
N GLU A 641 -6.26 -0.93 -10.53
CA GLU A 641 -6.52 -1.84 -9.42
C GLU A 641 -6.93 -3.22 -9.92
N THR A 642 -7.93 -3.30 -10.79
CA THR A 642 -8.43 -4.58 -11.31
C THR A 642 -7.40 -5.28 -12.19
N ARG A 643 -6.64 -4.52 -13.00
CA ARG A 643 -5.51 -5.09 -13.78
C ARG A 643 -4.48 -5.73 -12.86
N ASN A 644 -4.06 -5.02 -11.82
CA ASN A 644 -3.12 -5.55 -10.83
C ASN A 644 -3.72 -6.74 -10.08
N TYR A 645 -5.01 -6.69 -9.72
CA TYR A 645 -5.72 -7.79 -9.07
C TYR A 645 -5.65 -9.07 -9.91
N VAL A 646 -5.98 -9.00 -11.20
CA VAL A 646 -5.92 -10.15 -12.12
C VAL A 646 -4.51 -10.75 -12.13
N GLN A 647 -3.47 -9.92 -12.24
CA GLN A 647 -2.08 -10.38 -12.24
C GLN A 647 -1.70 -11.00 -10.89
N ARG A 648 -2.06 -10.36 -9.75
CA ARG A 648 -1.73 -10.85 -8.40
C ARG A 648 -2.45 -12.16 -8.06
N VAL A 649 -3.73 -12.30 -8.40
CA VAL A 649 -4.47 -13.55 -8.14
C VAL A 649 -3.94 -14.66 -9.04
N MET A 650 -3.62 -14.38 -10.30
CA MET A 650 -3.07 -15.39 -11.21
C MET A 650 -1.70 -15.92 -10.74
N GLU A 651 -0.78 -15.03 -10.33
CA GLU A 651 0.52 -15.49 -9.80
C GLU A 651 0.37 -16.29 -8.52
N ASN A 652 -0.51 -15.87 -7.60
CA ASN A 652 -0.80 -16.60 -6.38
C ASN A 652 -1.39 -17.98 -6.68
N LEU A 653 -2.30 -18.08 -7.66
CA LEU A 653 -2.91 -19.34 -8.08
C LEU A 653 -1.84 -20.35 -8.52
N GLN A 654 -0.87 -19.94 -9.34
CA GLN A 654 0.22 -20.84 -9.77
C GLN A 654 1.03 -21.35 -8.59
N VAL A 655 1.37 -20.45 -7.65
CA VAL A 655 2.12 -20.84 -6.46
C VAL A 655 1.32 -21.79 -5.57
N TYR A 656 0.02 -21.53 -5.36
CA TYR A 656 -0.80 -22.43 -4.54
C TYR A 656 -1.10 -23.76 -5.23
N LYS A 657 -1.26 -23.81 -6.57
CA LYS A 657 -1.31 -25.09 -7.31
C LYS A 657 -0.07 -25.92 -7.00
N ALA A 658 1.12 -25.37 -7.21
CA ALA A 658 2.36 -26.10 -6.94
C ALA A 658 2.51 -26.52 -5.46
N ARG A 659 2.14 -25.65 -4.51
CA ARG A 659 2.24 -25.95 -3.07
C ARG A 659 1.22 -26.97 -2.57
N LEU A 660 0.09 -27.11 -3.25
CA LEU A 660 -0.97 -28.07 -2.92
C LEU A 660 -0.88 -29.35 -3.77
N GLY A 661 0.17 -29.49 -4.59
CA GLY A 661 0.46 -30.70 -5.35
C GLY A 661 -0.19 -30.76 -6.73
N GLU A 662 -0.76 -29.65 -7.20
CA GLU A 662 -1.26 -29.52 -8.57
C GLU A 662 -0.18 -28.97 -9.49
N LYS A 663 -0.28 -29.27 -10.80
CA LYS A 663 0.65 -28.76 -11.79
C LYS A 663 0.31 -27.30 -12.15
N PRO A 664 1.21 -26.32 -11.89
CA PRO A 664 1.01 -24.96 -12.36
C PRO A 664 1.19 -24.87 -13.89
N ASP A 665 0.31 -24.14 -14.56
CA ASP A 665 0.41 -23.81 -15.98
C ASP A 665 -0.23 -22.45 -16.25
N ILE A 666 0.55 -21.40 -16.09
CA ILE A 666 0.05 -20.02 -16.25
C ILE A 666 -0.44 -19.74 -17.67
N ALA A 667 0.15 -20.36 -18.68
CA ALA A 667 -0.26 -20.17 -20.07
C ALA A 667 -1.63 -20.78 -20.35
N HIS A 668 -1.87 -21.98 -19.83
CA HIS A 668 -3.18 -22.63 -19.90
C HIS A 668 -4.24 -21.83 -19.14
N ASP A 669 -3.94 -21.47 -17.88
CA ASP A 669 -4.87 -20.81 -16.98
C ASP A 669 -5.30 -19.42 -17.48
N LEU A 670 -4.38 -18.67 -18.09
CA LEU A 670 -4.69 -17.38 -18.73
C LEU A 670 -5.60 -17.54 -19.95
N ARG A 671 -5.41 -18.59 -20.75
CA ARG A 671 -6.11 -18.79 -22.03
C ARG A 671 -7.46 -19.50 -21.85
N PHE A 672 -7.49 -20.51 -21.01
CA PHE A 672 -8.60 -21.45 -20.91
C PHE A 672 -9.25 -21.50 -19.51
N GLY A 673 -8.52 -21.02 -18.49
CA GLY A 673 -9.03 -21.01 -17.11
C GLY A 673 -9.11 -22.43 -16.51
N ALA A 674 -10.26 -22.73 -15.89
CA ALA A 674 -10.52 -24.02 -15.26
C ALA A 674 -10.90 -25.14 -16.25
N LYS A 675 -11.05 -24.85 -17.53
CA LYS A 675 -11.38 -25.86 -18.53
C LYS A 675 -10.15 -26.70 -18.85
N SER A 676 -10.32 -28.03 -18.90
CA SER A 676 -9.30 -29.00 -19.32
C SER A 676 -9.09 -29.00 -20.81
#